data_39b8270f75255c1d1cb9c3720e2d509a
#
_entry.id   39b8270f75255c1d1cb9c3720e2d509a
#
_cell.length_a   1.000
_cell.length_b   1.000
_cell.length_c   1.000
_cell.angle_alpha   90.00
_cell.angle_beta   90.00
_cell.angle_gamma   90.00
#
_symmetry.space_group_name_H-M   'P 1'
#
loop_
_entity.id
_entity.type
_entity.pdbx_description
1 polymer ?
#
loop_
_entity_poly.entity_id
_entity_poly.type
_entity_poly.pdbx_seq_one_letter_code
_entity_poly.pdbx_strand_id
1 'polypeptide(L)'
;MTRNTTTTTLAIVFLVLPFLYTSAIGNDIEPQVVRVAKRFLNPQYRQPKVVRELLENHPEYPVQSWSGIQVEGAGAGASLAMGMAANNGPDLFFGEVRHSHSQGLAYPLTEWIGQDGVLADGTPKKRSDGTRDLNGRIDADEAKWEGWMKLPAAVRQAVTIDGQPWGLPQGRGTYVGILYSRSRLAKAGLDPIEPPQSWEEVIRWCRLLYNHDRGTPAVALPSYSFVAWPFLATTGESIIVQERTSPITGKVYTFNEQKQNLKAPDTGEDLSGAPVRWRTNVAGEGSIALTRFYHRLRWAPWIVDPENGEPIELNKDDQSRGTIEVNGRTISFKEDKVITGSVFSPTDWRVVDRLGRDIALYPLWGNDLTAFQGRVIPNDLGMMPFPGMTANHKPTLQNSIVYTVMGKDVVRRGGSTEESRKRFRNFVWELLTRTSGGEARDQQIRRKVAAGQARFLNPHDLRRLGFDDYVRECPPDYRRLWERIDGGEIDLVLEPFMGRWYLFRGFWEREVLELTLRSAGKDFDYETALRNLQRDAESGLMFDRPQEEIDKYRPMARVVASVLAVLVAVCLVLFARNMLRKRPSVVGVYGGYLPWVLLTPAVILIGTWSYYPLLRGTLMAFQNYQVGGAAPFVGLDNFIRVFLDPNFYHYLTTTLKFVFWSMLLSFLTPIILAFMLTEAPWAKMFLRTIFFLPQITSGLVVTLMWKEMFEGTADGTINRIFTTLFGWLGFQPMDWLGNPATVMICVILPGVWAGTGITSMIYQAALKSVPDDLYEAADIDGGGMFMKIRHIALPTIMPLVLINLVGAFIATFQGMASIFLLTFGGPGKETMVIGMAIWQEAYVNLRFSIATSYACILGTALIAFTYLQLNILNRVDFRRAEGV
;
A
#
# COMPACT_ATOMS: atom_id res chain seq x y z
N MET A 1 8.21 -61.43 -17.26
CA MET A 1 8.48 -60.36 -16.32
C MET A 1 9.38 -59.30 -16.95
N THR A 2 9.03 -58.76 -18.10
CA THR A 2 9.86 -57.74 -18.81
C THR A 2 8.95 -56.80 -19.57
N ARG A 3 8.02 -56.04 -18.87
CA ARG A 3 7.15 -55.03 -19.55
C ARG A 3 6.85 -53.80 -18.69
N ASN A 4 7.34 -53.64 -17.46
CA ASN A 4 6.98 -52.53 -16.60
C ASN A 4 8.11 -51.50 -16.35
N THR A 5 9.32 -51.68 -16.87
CA THR A 5 10.42 -50.71 -16.66
C THR A 5 10.42 -49.55 -17.64
N THR A 6 9.79 -49.68 -18.78
CA THR A 6 9.74 -48.63 -19.80
C THR A 6 8.72 -47.52 -19.51
N THR A 7 7.62 -47.86 -18.80
CA THR A 7 6.56 -46.90 -18.46
C THR A 7 6.97 -45.93 -17.34
N THR A 8 7.79 -46.41 -16.39
CA THR A 8 8.25 -45.56 -15.25
C THR A 8 9.33 -44.55 -15.70
N THR A 9 10.21 -44.98 -16.61
CA THR A 9 11.24 -44.08 -17.19
C THR A 9 10.60 -43.01 -18.08
N LEU A 10 9.54 -43.33 -18.83
CA LEU A 10 8.79 -42.36 -19.61
C LEU A 10 8.06 -41.32 -18.73
N ALA A 11 7.50 -41.70 -17.58
CA ALA A 11 6.81 -40.78 -16.68
C ALA A 11 7.80 -39.75 -16.03
N ILE A 12 9.02 -40.20 -15.67
CA ILE A 12 10.05 -39.28 -15.14
C ILE A 12 10.57 -38.36 -16.23
N VAL A 13 10.73 -38.83 -17.45
CA VAL A 13 11.14 -38.00 -18.60
C VAL A 13 10.04 -36.99 -18.94
N PHE A 14 8.75 -37.34 -18.86
CA PHE A 14 7.66 -36.37 -19.08
C PHE A 14 7.48 -35.31 -17.98
N LEU A 15 7.92 -35.59 -16.75
CA LEU A 15 7.89 -34.63 -15.65
C LEU A 15 9.11 -33.67 -15.62
N VAL A 16 10.25 -34.09 -16.15
CA VAL A 16 11.51 -33.32 -16.14
C VAL A 16 11.74 -32.59 -17.47
N LEU A 17 11.31 -33.18 -18.59
CA LEU A 17 11.45 -32.55 -19.92
C LEU A 17 10.78 -31.17 -20.04
N PRO A 18 9.58 -30.87 -19.48
CA PRO A 18 9.04 -29.52 -19.54
C PRO A 18 9.94 -28.48 -18.85
N PHE A 19 10.65 -28.90 -17.78
CA PHE A 19 11.54 -27.99 -17.02
C PHE A 19 12.91 -27.76 -17.71
N LEU A 20 13.44 -28.77 -18.38
CA LEU A 20 14.64 -28.58 -19.19
C LEU A 20 14.30 -27.87 -20.53
N TYR A 21 13.08 -28.10 -21.03
CA TYR A 21 12.62 -27.48 -22.27
C TYR A 21 12.31 -25.99 -22.08
N THR A 22 11.77 -25.59 -20.93
CA THR A 22 11.51 -24.16 -20.64
C THR A 22 12.80 -23.35 -20.39
N SER A 23 13.87 -23.98 -19.90
CA SER A 23 15.17 -23.30 -19.74
C SER A 23 15.98 -23.25 -21.04
N ALA A 24 15.75 -24.16 -21.99
CA ALA A 24 16.45 -24.21 -23.29
C ALA A 24 15.69 -23.51 -24.43
N ILE A 25 14.36 -23.39 -24.32
CA ILE A 25 13.50 -22.74 -25.36
C ILE A 25 13.14 -21.29 -24.95
N GLY A 26 13.53 -20.85 -23.75
CA GLY A 26 13.19 -19.52 -23.23
C GLY A 26 13.78 -18.32 -23.99
N ASN A 27 14.57 -18.52 -25.02
CA ASN A 27 15.26 -17.42 -25.70
C ASN A 27 14.84 -17.13 -27.16
N ASP A 28 14.05 -17.99 -27.84
CA ASP A 28 13.91 -17.81 -29.30
C ASP A 28 12.51 -17.78 -29.88
N ILE A 29 11.39 -17.85 -29.13
CA ILE A 29 10.09 -18.12 -29.76
C ILE A 29 9.09 -16.96 -29.77
N GLU A 30 9.30 -15.82 -29.14
CA GLU A 30 8.44 -14.64 -29.38
C GLU A 30 9.20 -13.30 -29.37
N PRO A 31 10.20 -13.09 -30.23
CA PRO A 31 10.97 -11.84 -30.19
C PRO A 31 10.21 -10.60 -30.70
N GLN A 32 9.08 -10.75 -31.34
CA GLN A 32 8.40 -9.66 -32.05
C GLN A 32 7.10 -9.18 -31.36
N VAL A 33 6.55 -9.92 -30.43
CA VAL A 33 5.31 -9.52 -29.74
C VAL A 33 5.58 -8.38 -28.76
N VAL A 34 4.92 -7.23 -28.96
CA VAL A 34 4.96 -6.10 -28.03
C VAL A 34 3.96 -6.33 -26.89
N ARG A 35 4.45 -6.34 -25.66
CA ARG A 35 3.64 -6.53 -24.46
C ARG A 35 3.34 -5.17 -23.83
N VAL A 36 2.07 -4.86 -23.69
CA VAL A 36 1.63 -3.60 -23.11
C VAL A 36 0.74 -3.85 -21.89
N ALA A 37 0.82 -2.98 -20.89
CA ALA A 37 -0.07 -3.10 -19.75
C ALA A 37 -1.53 -3.09 -20.18
N LYS A 38 -2.36 -3.92 -19.54
CA LYS A 38 -3.76 -4.20 -19.90
C LYS A 38 -4.59 -2.96 -20.26
N ARG A 39 -4.30 -1.81 -19.63
CA ARG A 39 -5.02 -0.56 -19.83
C ARG A 39 -4.83 0.02 -21.25
N PHE A 40 -3.74 -0.29 -21.95
CA PHE A 40 -3.51 0.17 -23.32
C PHE A 40 -4.46 -0.44 -24.35
N LEU A 41 -4.91 -1.68 -24.08
CA LEU A 41 -5.75 -2.46 -24.99
C LEU A 41 -7.20 -2.60 -24.50
N ASN A 42 -7.58 -1.87 -23.43
CA ASN A 42 -8.93 -1.98 -22.90
C ASN A 42 -9.97 -1.57 -23.96
N PRO A 43 -10.90 -2.46 -24.35
CA PRO A 43 -11.91 -2.19 -25.37
C PRO A 43 -12.86 -1.03 -25.04
N GLN A 44 -13.03 -0.70 -23.76
CA GLN A 44 -13.82 0.44 -23.31
C GLN A 44 -13.21 1.78 -23.74
N TYR A 45 -11.88 1.82 -23.93
CA TYR A 45 -11.17 2.93 -24.54
C TYR A 45 -10.87 2.53 -25.99
N ARG A 46 -11.84 2.66 -26.90
CA ARG A 46 -11.62 2.40 -28.34
C ARG A 46 -10.30 3.03 -28.76
N GLN A 47 -9.35 2.19 -29.20
CA GLN A 47 -8.02 2.63 -29.58
C GLN A 47 -8.09 3.85 -30.49
N PRO A 48 -7.30 4.91 -30.27
CA PRO A 48 -7.22 6.03 -31.17
C PRO A 48 -6.93 5.56 -32.60
N LYS A 49 -7.50 6.21 -33.59
CA LYS A 49 -7.29 5.85 -34.99
C LYS A 49 -5.81 5.76 -35.33
N VAL A 50 -5.02 6.71 -34.83
CA VAL A 50 -3.56 6.78 -34.97
C VAL A 50 -2.83 5.52 -34.49
N VAL A 51 -3.25 4.96 -33.36
CA VAL A 51 -2.65 3.71 -32.83
C VAL A 51 -3.07 2.53 -33.70
N ARG A 52 -4.30 2.52 -34.20
CA ARG A 52 -4.79 1.45 -35.05
C ARG A 52 -4.08 1.44 -36.38
N GLU A 53 -3.94 2.60 -37.02
CA GLU A 53 -3.18 2.76 -38.26
C GLU A 53 -1.72 2.33 -38.11
N LEU A 54 -1.08 2.65 -36.97
CA LEU A 54 0.27 2.19 -36.65
C LEU A 54 0.34 0.65 -36.62
N LEU A 55 -0.60 0.01 -35.93
CA LEU A 55 -0.61 -1.46 -35.81
C LEU A 55 -0.94 -2.15 -37.15
N GLU A 56 -1.81 -1.55 -37.98
CA GLU A 56 -2.13 -2.05 -39.31
C GLU A 56 -0.93 -1.94 -40.26
N ASN A 57 -0.09 -0.91 -40.12
CA ASN A 57 1.10 -0.71 -40.92
C ASN A 57 2.30 -1.58 -40.48
N HIS A 58 2.26 -2.14 -39.28
CA HIS A 58 3.33 -2.95 -38.69
C HIS A 58 2.81 -4.31 -38.21
N PRO A 59 2.27 -5.17 -39.09
CA PRO A 59 1.70 -6.45 -38.70
C PRO A 59 2.76 -7.43 -38.13
N GLU A 60 4.04 -7.16 -38.39
CA GLU A 60 5.18 -7.92 -37.88
C GLU A 60 5.37 -7.74 -36.37
N TYR A 61 4.75 -6.72 -35.73
CA TYR A 61 4.81 -6.43 -34.28
C TYR A 61 3.42 -6.52 -33.65
N PRO A 62 2.86 -7.71 -33.47
CA PRO A 62 1.57 -7.87 -32.80
C PRO A 62 1.64 -7.37 -31.36
N VAL A 63 0.64 -6.60 -30.93
CA VAL A 63 0.57 -6.06 -29.57
C VAL A 63 -0.36 -6.90 -28.72
N GLN A 64 0.14 -7.37 -27.57
CA GLN A 64 -0.59 -8.18 -26.62
C GLN A 64 -0.72 -7.50 -25.26
N SER A 65 -1.84 -7.75 -24.59
CA SER A 65 -2.05 -7.31 -23.23
C SER A 65 -1.22 -8.16 -22.28
N TRP A 66 -0.38 -7.51 -21.49
CA TRP A 66 0.35 -8.16 -20.40
C TRP A 66 -0.55 -8.25 -19.16
N SER A 67 -0.77 -9.45 -18.64
CA SER A 67 -1.61 -9.69 -17.47
C SER A 67 -0.84 -9.65 -16.15
N GLY A 68 0.48 -9.83 -16.21
CA GLY A 68 1.35 -9.83 -15.03
C GLY A 68 1.18 -11.04 -14.12
N ILE A 69 2.04 -11.12 -13.12
CA ILE A 69 1.92 -12.08 -12.01
C ILE A 69 1.07 -11.42 -10.93
N GLN A 70 -0.11 -11.96 -10.66
CA GLN A 70 -1.00 -11.46 -9.62
C GLN A 70 -0.45 -11.85 -8.25
N VAL A 71 -0.19 -10.87 -7.40
CA VAL A 71 0.18 -11.08 -5.99
C VAL A 71 -0.93 -10.51 -5.14
N GLU A 72 -1.56 -11.35 -4.35
CA GLU A 72 -2.68 -10.96 -3.50
C GLU A 72 -2.24 -9.88 -2.51
N GLY A 73 -2.98 -8.78 -2.47
CA GLY A 73 -2.71 -7.63 -1.62
C GLY A 73 -1.51 -6.76 -2.04
N ALA A 74 -0.70 -7.21 -3.00
CA ALA A 74 0.37 -6.41 -3.55
C ALA A 74 -0.16 -5.54 -4.69
N GLY A 75 0.22 -4.27 -4.72
CA GLY A 75 -0.16 -3.35 -5.79
C GLY A 75 0.41 -3.74 -7.17
N ALA A 76 -0.05 -3.06 -8.21
CA ALA A 76 0.43 -3.26 -9.58
C ALA A 76 1.97 -3.19 -9.73
N GLY A 77 2.64 -2.46 -8.84
CA GLY A 77 4.10 -2.35 -8.81
C GLY A 77 4.80 -3.67 -8.51
N ALA A 78 4.30 -4.48 -7.58
CA ALA A 78 4.91 -5.77 -7.27
C ALA A 78 4.71 -6.78 -8.41
N SER A 79 3.52 -6.80 -9.03
CA SER A 79 3.25 -7.61 -10.21
C SER A 79 4.21 -7.26 -11.35
N LEU A 80 4.42 -5.96 -11.59
CA LEU A 80 5.35 -5.46 -12.60
C LEU A 80 6.80 -5.87 -12.28
N ALA A 81 7.24 -5.65 -11.04
CA ALA A 81 8.58 -6.00 -10.61
C ALA A 81 8.87 -7.50 -10.78
N MET A 82 7.94 -8.37 -10.39
CA MET A 82 8.08 -9.82 -10.54
C MET A 82 8.07 -10.25 -12.00
N GLY A 83 7.22 -9.65 -12.84
CA GLY A 83 7.24 -9.88 -14.29
C GLY A 83 8.58 -9.54 -14.90
N MET A 84 9.14 -8.38 -14.55
CA MET A 84 10.46 -7.94 -15.02
C MET A 84 11.61 -8.83 -14.50
N ALA A 85 11.53 -9.31 -13.24
CA ALA A 85 12.50 -10.26 -12.69
C ALA A 85 12.52 -11.59 -13.45
N ALA A 86 11.34 -12.03 -13.91
CA ALA A 86 11.19 -13.24 -14.72
C ALA A 86 11.50 -13.03 -16.22
N ASN A 87 12.02 -11.88 -16.63
CA ASN A 87 12.19 -11.48 -18.04
C ASN A 87 10.88 -11.57 -18.86
N ASN A 88 9.77 -11.40 -18.19
CA ASN A 88 8.43 -11.46 -18.77
C ASN A 88 7.61 -10.18 -18.45
N GLY A 89 8.30 -9.04 -18.32
CA GLY A 89 7.67 -7.75 -18.12
C GLY A 89 7.05 -7.17 -19.39
N PRO A 90 6.23 -6.11 -19.26
CA PRO A 90 5.71 -5.37 -20.40
C PRO A 90 6.76 -4.46 -21.02
N ASP A 91 6.65 -4.21 -22.31
CA ASP A 91 7.49 -3.25 -23.02
C ASP A 91 7.03 -1.81 -22.77
N LEU A 92 5.73 -1.62 -22.56
CA LEU A 92 5.15 -0.34 -22.13
C LEU A 92 4.19 -0.54 -20.95
N PHE A 93 4.35 0.30 -19.91
CA PHE A 93 3.48 0.28 -18.75
C PHE A 93 3.22 1.69 -18.22
N PHE A 94 2.18 1.81 -17.40
CA PHE A 94 1.88 3.03 -16.66
C PHE A 94 2.51 2.96 -15.29
N GLY A 95 3.24 4.01 -14.91
CA GLY A 95 3.89 4.04 -13.61
C GLY A 95 4.44 5.42 -13.26
N GLU A 96 4.86 5.53 -12.02
CA GLU A 96 5.63 6.66 -11.56
C GLU A 96 7.09 6.47 -12.03
N VAL A 97 7.61 7.48 -12.74
CA VAL A 97 8.88 7.37 -13.48
C VAL A 97 10.06 7.15 -12.54
N ARG A 98 10.14 7.93 -11.45
CA ARG A 98 11.26 7.87 -10.51
C ARG A 98 11.29 6.56 -9.73
N HIS A 99 10.11 6.07 -9.34
CA HIS A 99 10.01 4.76 -8.72
C HIS A 99 10.44 3.64 -9.67
N SER A 100 9.94 3.68 -10.92
CA SER A 100 10.30 2.68 -11.93
C SER A 100 11.79 2.68 -12.24
N HIS A 101 12.41 3.88 -12.30
CA HIS A 101 13.85 4.03 -12.45
C HIS A 101 14.62 3.45 -11.25
N SER A 102 14.25 3.83 -10.02
CA SER A 102 14.94 3.39 -8.79
C SER A 102 14.89 1.87 -8.59
N GLN A 103 13.88 1.21 -9.14
CA GLN A 103 13.73 -0.25 -9.11
C GLN A 103 14.40 -0.94 -10.32
N GLY A 104 15.00 -0.19 -11.23
CA GLY A 104 15.63 -0.76 -12.44
C GLY A 104 14.62 -1.39 -13.41
N LEU A 105 13.37 -0.91 -13.44
CA LEU A 105 12.31 -1.44 -14.29
C LEU A 105 12.18 -0.70 -15.62
N ALA A 106 12.67 0.53 -15.68
CA ALA A 106 12.56 1.41 -16.84
C ALA A 106 13.76 1.30 -17.78
N TYR A 107 13.51 1.67 -19.03
CA TYR A 107 14.54 1.88 -20.07
C TYR A 107 14.66 3.39 -20.37
N PRO A 108 15.89 3.95 -20.44
CA PRO A 108 16.08 5.36 -20.73
C PRO A 108 15.73 5.71 -22.17
N LEU A 109 15.07 6.85 -22.35
CA LEU A 109 14.62 7.32 -23.67
C LEU A 109 15.66 8.21 -24.38
N THR A 110 16.94 8.16 -23.96
CA THR A 110 18.06 9.00 -24.46
C THR A 110 18.32 8.81 -25.94
N GLU A 111 18.07 7.62 -26.47
CA GLU A 111 18.26 7.31 -27.89
C GLU A 111 17.42 8.24 -28.79
N TRP A 112 16.20 8.59 -28.35
CA TRP A 112 15.22 9.37 -29.13
C TRP A 112 15.06 10.81 -28.65
N ILE A 113 15.17 11.05 -27.35
CA ILE A 113 14.90 12.39 -26.77
C ILE A 113 16.19 13.21 -26.63
N GLY A 114 17.33 12.58 -26.41
CA GLY A 114 18.57 13.22 -26.02
C GLY A 114 18.87 13.10 -24.54
N GLN A 115 19.94 13.73 -24.08
CA GLN A 115 20.35 13.77 -22.67
C GLN A 115 21.09 15.06 -22.35
N ASP A 116 21.07 15.47 -21.09
CA ASP A 116 21.78 16.62 -20.56
C ASP A 116 23.28 16.57 -20.86
N GLY A 117 23.84 17.68 -21.31
CA GLY A 117 25.26 17.82 -21.64
C GLY A 117 25.71 17.16 -22.93
N VAL A 118 24.74 16.77 -23.80
CA VAL A 118 25.03 16.26 -25.15
C VAL A 118 24.09 16.91 -26.17
N LEU A 119 24.67 17.62 -27.14
CA LEU A 119 23.91 18.23 -28.22
C LEU A 119 23.16 17.19 -29.06
N ALA A 120 22.14 17.61 -29.79
CA ALA A 120 21.29 16.70 -30.58
C ALA A 120 22.10 15.91 -31.64
N ASP A 121 23.23 16.43 -32.10
CA ASP A 121 24.18 15.77 -33.03
C ASP A 121 25.08 14.73 -32.33
N GLY A 122 25.02 14.61 -31.00
CA GLY A 122 25.80 13.69 -30.18
C GLY A 122 27.12 14.28 -29.67
N THR A 123 27.43 15.53 -29.96
CA THR A 123 28.66 16.18 -29.45
C THR A 123 28.46 16.63 -27.99
N PRO A 124 29.52 16.54 -27.14
CA PRO A 124 29.44 17.04 -25.76
C PRO A 124 29.21 18.56 -25.73
N LYS A 125 28.20 19.00 -25.03
CA LYS A 125 27.96 20.42 -24.75
C LYS A 125 28.95 20.91 -23.70
N LYS A 126 29.67 22.00 -23.99
CA LYS A 126 30.70 22.53 -23.12
C LYS A 126 30.37 23.97 -22.70
N ARG A 127 30.71 24.33 -21.46
CA ARG A 127 30.73 25.69 -20.95
C ARG A 127 31.91 26.47 -21.53
N SER A 128 31.92 27.78 -21.32
CA SER A 128 33.02 28.67 -21.73
C SER A 128 34.36 28.32 -21.14
N ASP A 129 34.39 27.61 -20.01
CA ASP A 129 35.59 27.12 -19.33
C ASP A 129 36.09 25.75 -19.86
N GLY A 130 35.41 25.18 -20.86
CA GLY A 130 35.73 23.89 -21.45
C GLY A 130 35.16 22.68 -20.68
N THR A 131 34.54 22.87 -19.50
CA THR A 131 33.88 21.79 -18.75
C THR A 131 32.57 21.39 -19.41
N ARG A 132 32.07 20.19 -19.11
CA ARG A 132 30.79 19.72 -19.62
C ARG A 132 29.65 20.52 -18.99
N ASP A 133 28.72 21.03 -19.81
CA ASP A 133 27.57 21.78 -19.35
C ASP A 133 26.47 20.84 -18.89
N LEU A 134 26.47 20.53 -17.62
CA LEU A 134 25.44 19.70 -16.99
C LEU A 134 24.55 20.58 -16.09
N ASN A 135 23.28 20.66 -16.41
CA ASN A 135 22.31 21.43 -15.65
C ASN A 135 21.12 20.60 -15.13
N GLY A 136 21.15 19.28 -15.37
CA GLY A 136 20.11 18.34 -14.96
C GLY A 136 18.86 18.37 -15.84
N ARG A 137 18.89 19.07 -16.98
CA ARG A 137 17.77 19.27 -17.91
C ARG A 137 18.22 18.96 -19.33
N ILE A 138 17.25 18.66 -20.18
CA ILE A 138 17.47 18.53 -21.62
C ILE A 138 16.95 19.81 -22.27
N ASP A 139 17.86 20.64 -22.72
CA ASP A 139 17.58 21.92 -23.38
C ASP A 139 17.20 21.74 -24.85
N ALA A 140 16.82 22.81 -25.54
CA ALA A 140 16.34 22.77 -26.91
C ALA A 140 17.42 22.29 -27.90
N ASP A 141 18.69 22.62 -27.66
CA ASP A 141 19.85 22.22 -28.44
C ASP A 141 20.29 20.76 -28.18
N GLU A 142 19.87 20.17 -27.07
CA GLU A 142 20.14 18.78 -26.70
C GLU A 142 19.00 17.82 -27.12
N ALA A 143 17.79 18.38 -27.29
CA ALA A 143 16.60 17.60 -27.61
C ALA A 143 16.61 17.13 -29.08
N LYS A 144 16.63 15.82 -29.29
CA LYS A 144 16.52 15.19 -30.63
C LYS A 144 15.08 15.11 -31.13
N TRP A 145 14.13 14.98 -30.18
CA TRP A 145 12.71 14.88 -30.50
C TRP A 145 12.01 16.22 -30.30
N GLU A 146 11.47 16.77 -31.37
CA GLU A 146 10.79 18.07 -31.39
C GLU A 146 9.63 18.16 -30.39
N GLY A 147 8.95 17.03 -30.14
CA GLY A 147 7.87 16.92 -29.16
C GLY A 147 8.28 17.21 -27.73
N TRP A 148 9.57 17.05 -27.40
CA TRP A 148 10.07 17.25 -26.05
C TRP A 148 9.85 18.69 -25.54
N MET A 149 10.19 19.67 -26.36
CA MET A 149 10.06 21.08 -25.98
C MET A 149 8.60 21.57 -25.93
N LYS A 150 7.66 20.83 -26.54
CA LYS A 150 6.22 21.08 -26.44
C LYS A 150 5.61 20.65 -25.12
N LEU A 151 6.34 19.83 -24.31
CA LEU A 151 5.91 19.45 -22.97
C LEU A 151 6.17 20.60 -21.98
N PRO A 152 5.28 20.80 -20.97
CA PRO A 152 5.51 21.76 -19.90
C PRO A 152 6.85 21.48 -19.17
N ALA A 153 7.55 22.53 -18.76
CA ALA A 153 8.86 22.41 -18.09
C ALA A 153 8.80 21.51 -16.82
N ALA A 154 7.74 21.65 -16.00
CA ALA A 154 7.54 20.82 -14.81
C ALA A 154 7.40 19.32 -15.17
N VAL A 155 6.74 19.02 -16.28
CA VAL A 155 6.59 17.63 -16.77
C VAL A 155 7.92 17.06 -17.24
N ARG A 156 8.68 17.83 -18.01
CA ARG A 156 10.02 17.44 -18.43
C ARG A 156 10.91 17.12 -17.22
N GLN A 157 10.88 17.98 -16.21
CA GLN A 157 11.61 17.77 -14.96
C GLN A 157 11.16 16.50 -14.21
N ALA A 158 9.87 16.23 -14.17
CA ALA A 158 9.32 15.05 -13.48
C ALA A 158 9.83 13.72 -14.09
N VAL A 159 10.04 13.69 -15.40
CA VAL A 159 10.48 12.48 -16.11
C VAL A 159 11.98 12.41 -16.39
N THR A 160 12.74 13.47 -16.04
CA THR A 160 14.20 13.51 -16.20
C THR A 160 14.86 13.15 -14.87
N ILE A 161 15.76 12.15 -14.90
CA ILE A 161 16.54 11.70 -13.74
C ILE A 161 17.98 11.60 -14.18
N ASP A 162 18.90 12.23 -13.44
CA ASP A 162 20.33 12.28 -13.76
C ASP A 162 20.60 12.72 -15.21
N GLY A 163 19.84 13.74 -15.67
CA GLY A 163 19.95 14.29 -17.02
C GLY A 163 19.40 13.37 -18.13
N GLN A 164 18.73 12.27 -17.81
CA GLN A 164 18.17 11.32 -18.77
C GLN A 164 16.65 11.24 -18.69
N PRO A 165 15.93 11.17 -19.81
CA PRO A 165 14.47 11.02 -19.82
C PRO A 165 14.08 9.54 -19.69
N TRP A 166 13.09 9.24 -18.83
CA TRP A 166 12.68 7.87 -18.49
C TRP A 166 11.22 7.55 -18.77
N GLY A 167 10.43 8.50 -19.21
CA GLY A 167 9.04 8.29 -19.57
C GLY A 167 8.42 9.48 -20.29
N LEU A 168 7.18 9.30 -20.73
CA LEU A 168 6.38 10.37 -21.33
C LEU A 168 5.02 10.50 -20.64
N PRO A 169 4.45 11.71 -20.54
CA PRO A 169 3.14 11.90 -19.97
C PRO A 169 2.05 11.34 -20.89
N GLN A 170 1.07 10.65 -20.34
CA GLN A 170 -0.10 10.22 -21.07
C GLN A 170 -1.10 11.39 -21.21
N GLY A 171 -0.97 12.18 -22.26
CA GLY A 171 -1.83 13.35 -22.50
C GLY A 171 -1.55 14.51 -21.53
N ARG A 172 -2.56 15.38 -21.33
CA ARG A 172 -2.43 16.57 -20.50
C ARG A 172 -2.70 16.35 -19.01
N GLY A 173 -2.97 15.13 -18.60
CA GLY A 173 -3.30 14.80 -17.20
C GLY A 173 -4.79 14.96 -16.85
N THR A 174 -5.05 14.69 -15.61
CA THR A 174 -6.36 14.78 -14.95
C THR A 174 -6.30 15.89 -13.93
N TYR A 175 -7.28 16.76 -13.92
CA TYR A 175 -7.33 17.83 -12.91
C TYR A 175 -8.06 17.34 -11.67
N VAL A 176 -7.50 17.64 -10.50
CA VAL A 176 -8.16 17.44 -9.21
C VAL A 176 -8.53 18.79 -8.65
N GLY A 177 -9.79 18.96 -8.34
CA GLY A 177 -10.35 20.18 -7.77
C GLY A 177 -11.49 19.83 -6.81
N ILE A 178 -12.22 20.81 -6.34
CA ILE A 178 -13.41 20.62 -5.53
C ILE A 178 -14.62 20.61 -6.47
N LEU A 179 -15.25 19.45 -6.60
CA LEU A 179 -16.54 19.34 -7.31
C LEU A 179 -17.65 19.89 -6.42
N TYR A 180 -18.63 20.57 -7.03
CA TYR A 180 -19.78 21.11 -6.31
C TYR A 180 -21.07 20.96 -7.09
N SER A 181 -22.20 21.03 -6.35
CA SER A 181 -23.54 21.08 -6.90
C SER A 181 -24.00 22.54 -7.03
N ARG A 182 -24.24 23.00 -8.28
CA ARG A 182 -24.71 24.37 -8.55
C ARG A 182 -26.05 24.67 -7.88
N SER A 183 -26.96 23.72 -7.90
CA SER A 183 -28.29 23.88 -7.28
C SER A 183 -28.22 24.03 -5.76
N ARG A 184 -27.28 23.33 -5.12
CA ARG A 184 -27.06 23.46 -3.67
C ARG A 184 -26.42 24.80 -3.32
N LEU A 185 -25.42 25.25 -4.09
CA LEU A 185 -24.81 26.57 -3.90
C LEU A 185 -25.84 27.69 -4.09
N ALA A 186 -26.63 27.66 -5.16
CA ALA A 186 -27.64 28.64 -5.42
C ALA A 186 -28.71 28.71 -4.30
N LYS A 187 -29.13 27.58 -3.73
CA LYS A 187 -30.06 27.53 -2.59
C LYS A 187 -29.46 28.16 -1.33
N ALA A 188 -28.15 28.10 -1.16
CA ALA A 188 -27.44 28.71 -0.05
C ALA A 188 -27.04 30.20 -0.32
N GLY A 189 -27.38 30.75 -1.49
CA GLY A 189 -27.01 32.09 -1.88
C GLY A 189 -25.53 32.27 -2.23
N LEU A 190 -24.85 31.17 -2.58
CA LEU A 190 -23.42 31.15 -2.90
C LEU A 190 -23.21 31.17 -4.42
N ASP A 191 -22.31 32.05 -4.91
CA ASP A 191 -21.98 32.16 -6.33
C ASP A 191 -20.77 31.29 -6.68
N PRO A 192 -20.92 30.28 -7.55
CA PRO A 192 -19.79 29.45 -7.99
C PRO A 192 -18.81 30.17 -8.93
N ILE A 193 -19.16 31.33 -9.48
CA ILE A 193 -18.25 32.15 -10.30
C ILE A 193 -17.19 32.81 -9.44
N GLU A 194 -17.54 33.12 -8.18
CA GLU A 194 -16.65 33.63 -7.15
C GLU A 194 -16.43 32.57 -6.07
N PRO A 195 -15.60 31.55 -6.34
CA PRO A 195 -15.33 30.48 -5.38
C PRO A 195 -14.56 31.00 -4.16
N PRO A 196 -14.58 30.27 -3.02
CA PRO A 196 -13.87 30.69 -1.83
C PRO A 196 -12.38 30.93 -2.11
N GLN A 197 -11.85 32.02 -1.58
CA GLN A 197 -10.47 32.46 -1.80
C GLN A 197 -9.54 31.96 -0.67
N SER A 198 -10.10 31.49 0.45
CA SER A 198 -9.32 30.99 1.58
C SER A 198 -9.94 29.74 2.20
N TRP A 199 -9.14 29.01 3.01
CA TRP A 199 -9.64 27.87 3.77
C TRP A 199 -10.75 28.27 4.75
N GLU A 200 -10.67 29.45 5.31
CA GLU A 200 -11.71 29.95 6.23
C GLU A 200 -13.03 30.20 5.50
N GLU A 201 -12.99 30.69 4.28
CA GLU A 201 -14.19 30.80 3.44
C GLU A 201 -14.78 29.44 3.07
N VAL A 202 -13.97 28.41 2.85
CA VAL A 202 -14.47 27.04 2.67
C VAL A 202 -15.24 26.58 3.90
N ILE A 203 -14.70 26.85 5.09
CA ILE A 203 -15.37 26.53 6.35
C ILE A 203 -16.71 27.28 6.43
N ARG A 204 -16.74 28.58 6.08
CA ARG A 204 -17.96 29.38 6.02
C ARG A 204 -18.97 28.79 5.04
N TRP A 205 -18.53 28.44 3.82
CA TRP A 205 -19.42 27.80 2.85
C TRP A 205 -19.97 26.48 3.37
N CYS A 206 -19.15 25.64 4.00
CA CYS A 206 -19.60 24.39 4.58
C CYS A 206 -20.64 24.60 5.68
N ARG A 207 -20.53 25.65 6.47
CA ARG A 207 -21.52 26.03 7.49
C ARG A 207 -22.86 26.38 6.87
N LEU A 208 -22.88 27.21 5.82
CA LEU A 208 -24.08 27.59 5.09
C LEU A 208 -24.72 26.43 4.32
N LEU A 209 -23.94 25.49 3.85
CA LEU A 209 -24.38 24.32 3.10
C LEU A 209 -24.82 23.14 3.96
N TYR A 210 -24.50 23.17 5.25
CA TYR A 210 -24.90 22.12 6.19
C TYR A 210 -26.42 22.14 6.38
N ASN A 211 -27.05 20.97 6.27
CA ASN A 211 -28.50 20.85 6.49
C ASN A 211 -28.76 20.37 7.91
N HIS A 212 -29.17 21.29 8.77
CA HIS A 212 -29.46 21.04 10.18
C HIS A 212 -30.62 20.07 10.39
N ASP A 213 -31.66 20.18 9.59
CA ASP A 213 -32.89 19.35 9.76
C ASP A 213 -32.61 17.85 9.50
N ARG A 214 -31.73 17.59 8.53
CA ARG A 214 -31.36 16.22 8.11
C ARG A 214 -30.02 15.75 8.70
N GLY A 215 -29.26 16.67 9.30
CA GLY A 215 -27.89 16.40 9.74
C GLY A 215 -26.98 15.95 8.58
N THR A 216 -27.20 16.51 7.36
CA THR A 216 -26.36 16.13 6.20
C THR A 216 -25.18 17.08 6.06
N PRO A 217 -23.95 16.55 6.04
CA PRO A 217 -22.73 17.37 5.94
C PRO A 217 -22.63 18.07 4.59
N ALA A 218 -21.93 19.21 4.58
CA ALA A 218 -21.71 20.00 3.38
C ALA A 218 -20.70 19.36 2.43
N VAL A 219 -19.63 18.79 3.00
CA VAL A 219 -18.50 18.25 2.26
C VAL A 219 -18.19 16.81 2.65
N ALA A 220 -17.84 15.99 1.68
CA ALA A 220 -17.24 14.69 1.93
C ALA A 220 -15.72 14.79 1.72
N LEU A 221 -14.94 14.46 2.75
CA LEU A 221 -13.48 14.51 2.73
C LEU A 221 -12.89 13.11 2.58
N PRO A 222 -12.23 12.81 1.46
CA PRO A 222 -11.44 11.60 1.35
C PRO A 222 -10.08 11.78 2.04
N SER A 223 -9.54 10.69 2.59
CA SER A 223 -8.19 10.66 3.18
C SER A 223 -7.07 10.61 2.15
N TYR A 224 -7.37 10.82 0.88
CA TYR A 224 -6.36 10.71 -0.17
C TYR A 224 -5.39 11.87 -0.22
N SER A 225 -4.13 11.54 -0.36
CA SER A 225 -3.04 12.50 -0.52
C SER A 225 -3.21 13.38 -1.75
N PHE A 226 -3.73 12.85 -2.85
CA PHE A 226 -3.97 13.63 -4.07
C PHE A 226 -5.06 14.70 -3.92
N VAL A 227 -5.88 14.63 -2.85
CA VAL A 227 -6.81 15.69 -2.46
C VAL A 227 -6.17 16.63 -1.43
N ALA A 228 -5.40 16.09 -0.49
CA ALA A 228 -4.74 16.86 0.55
C ALA A 228 -3.54 17.66 0.00
N TRP A 229 -2.81 17.09 -0.95
CA TRP A 229 -1.64 17.73 -1.56
C TRP A 229 -1.93 19.12 -2.19
N PRO A 230 -2.98 19.30 -3.01
CA PRO A 230 -3.28 20.61 -3.56
C PRO A 230 -3.60 21.68 -2.52
N PHE A 231 -4.29 21.30 -1.42
CA PHE A 231 -4.49 22.19 -0.29
C PHE A 231 -3.15 22.60 0.35
N LEU A 232 -2.27 21.62 0.59
CA LEU A 232 -0.95 21.91 1.14
C LEU A 232 -0.14 22.83 0.23
N ALA A 233 -0.16 22.59 -1.08
CA ALA A 233 0.57 23.40 -2.04
C ALA A 233 0.18 24.88 -1.99
N THR A 234 -1.06 25.20 -1.54
CA THR A 234 -1.49 26.60 -1.37
C THR A 234 -0.78 27.33 -0.24
N THR A 235 -0.12 26.62 0.67
CA THR A 235 0.69 27.26 1.74
C THR A 235 2.06 27.74 1.24
N GLY A 236 2.43 27.35 0.02
CA GLY A 236 3.78 27.53 -0.53
C GLY A 236 4.78 26.48 -0.05
N GLU A 237 4.38 25.62 0.89
CA GLU A 237 5.21 24.51 1.37
C GLU A 237 5.03 23.25 0.51
N SER A 238 5.99 22.35 0.66
CA SER A 238 5.94 21.01 0.11
C SER A 238 6.27 19.98 1.18
N ILE A 239 5.63 18.81 1.09
CA ILE A 239 5.94 17.67 1.93
C ILE A 239 7.37 17.16 1.69
N ILE A 240 7.84 17.31 0.45
CA ILE A 240 9.17 16.89 0.04
C ILE A 240 9.96 18.11 -0.38
N VAL A 241 11.15 18.24 0.15
CA VAL A 241 12.08 19.32 -0.16
C VAL A 241 13.40 18.77 -0.66
N GLN A 242 14.06 19.51 -1.52
CA GLN A 242 15.40 19.22 -1.99
C GLN A 242 16.41 20.13 -1.27
N GLU A 243 17.35 19.53 -0.58
CA GLU A 243 18.52 20.18 -0.03
C GLU A 243 19.66 20.11 -1.06
N ARG A 244 20.28 21.26 -1.32
CA ARG A 244 21.41 21.36 -2.23
C ARG A 244 22.56 22.09 -1.55
N THR A 245 23.72 21.50 -1.60
CA THR A 245 24.90 22.08 -0.98
C THR A 245 25.67 22.90 -2.02
N SER A 246 25.90 24.18 -1.74
CA SER A 246 26.72 25.03 -2.58
C SER A 246 28.15 24.47 -2.66
N PRO A 247 28.68 24.18 -3.85
CA PRO A 247 30.08 23.81 -4.02
C PRO A 247 31.05 24.95 -3.70
N ILE A 248 30.59 26.20 -3.70
CA ILE A 248 31.42 27.37 -3.43
C ILE A 248 31.49 27.67 -1.95
N THR A 249 30.33 27.71 -1.26
CA THR A 249 30.25 28.15 0.15
C THR A 249 30.13 27.00 1.15
N GLY A 250 29.82 25.80 0.69
CA GLY A 250 29.48 24.64 1.53
C GLY A 250 28.13 24.76 2.25
N LYS A 251 27.38 25.87 2.03
CA LYS A 251 26.09 26.10 2.67
C LYS A 251 24.99 25.26 2.03
N VAL A 252 24.09 24.71 2.85
CA VAL A 252 22.93 23.94 2.41
C VAL A 252 21.73 24.85 2.22
N TYR A 253 21.09 24.75 1.07
CA TYR A 253 19.86 25.48 0.72
C TYR A 253 18.72 24.48 0.49
N THR A 254 17.54 24.83 1.00
CA THR A 254 16.34 24.00 0.88
C THR A 254 15.37 24.60 -0.12
N PHE A 255 14.90 23.81 -1.05
CA PHE A 255 13.93 24.21 -2.07
C PHE A 255 12.76 23.24 -2.10
N ASN A 256 11.60 23.74 -2.49
CA ASN A 256 10.46 22.89 -2.86
C ASN A 256 10.88 21.97 -4.03
N GLU A 257 10.40 20.73 -4.04
CA GLU A 257 10.77 19.73 -5.06
C GLU A 257 10.42 20.16 -6.49
N GLN A 258 9.39 20.99 -6.66
CA GLN A 258 8.95 21.47 -7.98
C GLN A 258 9.60 22.79 -8.40
N LYS A 259 10.44 23.39 -7.54
CA LYS A 259 11.08 24.66 -7.86
C LYS A 259 12.10 24.46 -8.98
N GLN A 260 11.93 25.22 -10.06
CA GLN A 260 12.79 25.16 -11.24
C GLN A 260 14.00 26.10 -11.15
N ASN A 261 13.82 27.26 -10.52
CA ASN A 261 14.90 28.23 -10.32
C ASN A 261 15.59 27.95 -8.98
N LEU A 262 16.67 27.15 -9.05
CA LEU A 262 17.44 26.68 -7.89
C LEU A 262 18.61 27.61 -7.57
N LYS A 263 18.38 28.93 -7.56
CA LYS A 263 19.40 29.90 -7.19
C LYS A 263 19.44 30.11 -5.69
N ALA A 264 20.64 30.14 -5.13
CA ALA A 264 20.86 30.49 -3.73
C ALA A 264 20.32 31.91 -3.46
N PRO A 265 19.46 32.10 -2.44
CA PRO A 265 18.79 33.38 -2.21
C PRO A 265 19.75 34.56 -1.89
N ASP A 266 20.88 34.25 -1.27
CA ASP A 266 21.87 35.18 -0.79
C ASP A 266 23.01 35.46 -1.79
N THR A 267 23.39 34.48 -2.57
CA THR A 267 24.53 34.60 -3.50
C THR A 267 24.12 34.67 -4.96
N GLY A 268 22.90 34.26 -5.30
CA GLY A 268 22.43 34.12 -6.67
C GLY A 268 23.06 32.94 -7.42
N GLU A 269 23.87 32.12 -6.75
CA GLU A 269 24.53 30.93 -7.32
C GLU A 269 23.49 29.94 -7.84
N ASP A 270 23.70 29.43 -9.06
CA ASP A 270 22.85 28.37 -9.62
C ASP A 270 23.25 27.01 -9.07
N LEU A 271 22.37 26.40 -8.28
CA LEU A 271 22.54 25.12 -7.62
C LEU A 271 21.89 23.94 -8.38
N SER A 272 21.44 24.17 -9.62
CA SER A 272 20.77 23.11 -10.39
C SER A 272 21.64 21.88 -10.62
N GLY A 273 22.96 22.07 -10.80
CA GLY A 273 23.96 20.98 -10.93
C GLY A 273 24.52 20.44 -9.61
N ALA A 274 24.15 21.03 -8.45
CA ALA A 274 24.66 20.57 -7.16
C ALA A 274 23.98 19.25 -6.74
N PRO A 275 24.69 18.35 -6.01
CA PRO A 275 24.11 17.12 -5.49
C PRO A 275 22.83 17.41 -4.70
N VAL A 276 21.79 16.61 -4.95
CA VAL A 276 20.50 16.75 -4.26
C VAL A 276 20.39 15.73 -3.13
N ARG A 277 19.98 16.22 -1.96
CA ARG A 277 19.53 15.39 -0.86
C ARG A 277 18.04 15.65 -0.63
N TRP A 278 17.24 14.62 -0.78
CA TRP A 278 15.81 14.72 -0.55
C TRP A 278 15.50 14.61 0.95
N ARG A 279 14.62 15.49 1.42
CA ARG A 279 14.14 15.48 2.81
C ARG A 279 12.61 15.54 2.82
N THR A 280 12.03 15.10 3.92
CA THR A 280 10.60 15.30 4.15
C THR A 280 10.35 16.51 5.05
N ASN A 281 9.29 17.25 4.76
CA ASN A 281 8.79 18.38 5.56
C ASN A 281 7.34 18.11 6.00
N VAL A 282 7.02 16.85 6.26
CA VAL A 282 5.64 16.45 6.58
C VAL A 282 5.14 17.01 7.92
N ALA A 283 6.03 17.37 8.82
CA ALA A 283 5.71 18.07 10.07
C ALA A 283 5.96 19.58 9.98
N GLY A 284 6.05 20.13 8.76
CA GLY A 284 6.13 21.58 8.53
C GLY A 284 4.85 22.32 8.93
N GLU A 285 4.95 23.63 9.06
CA GLU A 285 3.82 24.48 9.48
C GLU A 285 2.61 24.35 8.55
N GLY A 286 2.82 24.26 7.23
CA GLY A 286 1.75 24.07 6.26
C GLY A 286 1.04 22.73 6.41
N SER A 287 1.78 21.65 6.68
CA SER A 287 1.19 20.32 6.92
C SER A 287 0.39 20.28 8.22
N ILE A 288 0.88 20.91 9.27
CA ILE A 288 0.15 21.04 10.54
C ILE A 288 -1.12 21.88 10.31
N ALA A 289 -1.02 23.00 9.61
CA ALA A 289 -2.16 23.86 9.27
C ALA A 289 -3.22 23.11 8.45
N LEU A 290 -2.79 22.33 7.44
CA LEU A 290 -3.68 21.50 6.64
C LEU A 290 -4.41 20.45 7.49
N THR A 291 -3.68 19.73 8.34
CA THR A 291 -4.29 18.70 9.18
C THR A 291 -5.24 19.29 10.20
N ARG A 292 -4.90 20.48 10.74
CA ARG A 292 -5.82 21.27 11.59
C ARG A 292 -7.07 21.72 10.82
N PHE A 293 -6.95 22.12 9.57
CA PHE A 293 -8.07 22.45 8.71
C PHE A 293 -8.99 21.24 8.49
N TYR A 294 -8.43 20.07 8.20
CA TYR A 294 -9.19 18.80 8.07
C TYR A 294 -9.89 18.42 9.38
N HIS A 295 -9.17 18.57 10.50
CA HIS A 295 -9.73 18.31 11.82
C HIS A 295 -10.90 19.24 12.12
N ARG A 296 -10.77 20.55 11.85
CA ARG A 296 -11.86 21.54 12.00
C ARG A 296 -13.05 21.22 11.10
N LEU A 297 -12.81 20.89 9.83
CA LEU A 297 -13.88 20.48 8.91
C LEU A 297 -14.63 19.23 9.38
N ARG A 298 -14.02 18.36 10.17
CA ARG A 298 -14.63 17.12 10.65
C ARG A 298 -15.23 17.26 12.04
N TRP A 299 -14.55 17.93 12.97
CA TRP A 299 -14.86 17.86 14.41
C TRP A 299 -15.31 19.19 15.03
N ALA A 300 -15.20 20.31 14.34
CA ALA A 300 -15.65 21.60 14.86
C ALA A 300 -17.18 21.65 14.95
N PRO A 301 -17.77 22.38 15.93
CA PRO A 301 -19.19 22.66 15.98
C PRO A 301 -19.66 23.42 14.75
N TRP A 302 -20.76 22.99 14.15
CA TRP A 302 -21.25 23.53 12.85
C TRP A 302 -22.63 24.17 12.91
N ILE A 303 -23.14 24.45 14.08
CA ILE A 303 -24.33 25.27 14.23
C ILE A 303 -23.92 26.72 14.05
N VAL A 304 -24.59 27.41 13.14
CA VAL A 304 -24.30 28.80 12.81
C VAL A 304 -25.56 29.66 12.95
N ASP A 305 -25.35 30.92 13.27
CA ASP A 305 -26.38 31.93 13.16
C ASP A 305 -26.85 32.03 11.70
N PRO A 306 -28.12 31.82 11.41
CA PRO A 306 -28.64 31.85 10.04
C PRO A 306 -28.55 33.23 9.36
N GLU A 307 -28.32 34.32 10.10
CA GLU A 307 -28.23 35.66 9.55
C GLU A 307 -26.80 36.05 9.15
N ASN A 308 -25.78 35.70 9.95
CA ASN A 308 -24.42 36.13 9.72
C ASN A 308 -23.45 34.97 9.41
N GLY A 309 -23.90 33.71 9.58
CA GLY A 309 -23.08 32.54 9.33
C GLY A 309 -21.97 32.29 10.36
N GLU A 310 -21.98 33.01 11.50
CA GLU A 310 -21.00 32.82 12.56
C GLU A 310 -21.31 31.58 13.41
N PRO A 311 -20.27 30.87 13.88
CA PRO A 311 -20.45 29.66 14.69
C PRO A 311 -21.02 30.01 16.05
N ILE A 312 -22.00 29.21 16.48
CA ILE A 312 -22.59 29.27 17.80
C ILE A 312 -21.99 28.17 18.66
N GLU A 313 -21.41 28.57 19.79
CA GLU A 313 -20.94 27.58 20.79
C GLU A 313 -22.14 27.03 21.57
N LEU A 314 -22.34 25.73 21.49
CA LEU A 314 -23.37 25.03 22.23
C LEU A 314 -22.86 24.68 23.64
N ASN A 315 -23.63 25.10 24.64
CA ASN A 315 -23.40 24.61 25.98
C ASN A 315 -23.99 23.18 26.17
N LYS A 316 -23.69 22.52 27.30
CA LYS A 316 -24.18 21.15 27.58
C LYS A 316 -25.72 21.07 27.64
N ASP A 317 -26.35 22.14 28.07
CA ASP A 317 -27.83 22.16 28.21
C ASP A 317 -28.50 22.28 26.83
N ASP A 318 -27.92 23.06 25.93
CA ASP A 318 -28.37 23.16 24.54
C ASP A 318 -28.22 21.82 23.83
N GLN A 319 -27.09 21.16 24.03
CA GLN A 319 -26.83 19.82 23.48
C GLN A 319 -27.87 18.80 23.96
N SER A 320 -28.28 18.87 25.23
CA SER A 320 -29.30 17.97 25.81
C SER A 320 -30.69 18.26 25.31
N ARG A 321 -31.03 19.52 24.99
CA ARG A 321 -32.37 19.91 24.49
C ARG A 321 -32.56 19.58 23.01
N GLY A 322 -31.47 19.44 22.25
CA GLY A 322 -31.51 19.29 20.78
C GLY A 322 -32.11 20.51 20.06
N THR A 323 -32.20 21.66 20.73
CA THR A 323 -32.72 22.91 20.16
C THR A 323 -31.99 24.11 20.77
N ILE A 324 -31.71 25.12 19.95
CA ILE A 324 -31.17 26.41 20.40
C ILE A 324 -32.03 27.54 19.81
N GLU A 325 -32.24 28.61 20.55
CA GLU A 325 -32.87 29.84 20.05
C GLU A 325 -31.83 30.87 19.64
N VAL A 326 -31.87 31.31 18.39
CA VAL A 326 -30.99 32.30 17.83
C VAL A 326 -31.83 33.35 17.12
N ASN A 327 -31.72 34.61 17.54
CA ASN A 327 -32.49 35.74 16.96
C ASN A 327 -34.02 35.46 16.83
N GLY A 328 -34.59 34.77 17.84
CA GLY A 328 -36.01 34.40 17.85
C GLY A 328 -36.41 33.26 16.92
N ARG A 329 -35.47 32.54 16.38
CA ARG A 329 -35.66 31.31 15.61
C ARG A 329 -35.17 30.11 16.39
N THR A 330 -36.00 29.07 16.51
CA THR A 330 -35.59 27.79 17.09
C THR A 330 -34.89 26.94 16.04
N ILE A 331 -33.61 26.66 16.23
CA ILE A 331 -32.85 25.71 15.41
C ILE A 331 -32.90 24.37 16.12
N SER A 332 -33.47 23.35 15.51
CA SER A 332 -33.45 21.99 16.03
C SER A 332 -32.33 21.19 15.39
N PHE A 333 -31.66 20.37 16.18
CA PHE A 333 -30.58 19.52 15.73
C PHE A 333 -30.58 18.17 16.44
N LYS A 334 -29.97 17.16 15.84
CA LYS A 334 -29.75 15.88 16.49
C LYS A 334 -28.39 15.86 17.12
N GLU A 335 -28.33 15.53 18.42
CA GLU A 335 -27.12 15.56 19.25
C GLU A 335 -25.92 14.83 18.64
N ASP A 336 -26.14 13.71 17.97
CA ASP A 336 -25.14 12.88 17.30
C ASP A 336 -24.68 13.40 15.93
N LYS A 337 -25.35 14.44 15.37
CA LYS A 337 -25.12 14.93 14.00
C LYS A 337 -24.66 16.38 13.92
N VAL A 338 -24.64 17.08 15.02
CA VAL A 338 -24.32 18.52 15.11
C VAL A 338 -22.84 18.81 14.91
N ILE A 339 -21.99 17.82 15.07
CA ILE A 339 -20.55 18.00 15.24
C ILE A 339 -19.81 18.06 13.91
N THR A 340 -20.43 17.77 12.76
CA THR A 340 -19.65 17.55 11.54
C THR A 340 -20.18 18.29 10.32
N GLY A 341 -19.52 19.37 9.92
CA GLY A 341 -19.71 19.99 8.59
C GLY A 341 -19.19 19.11 7.45
N SER A 342 -18.46 18.04 7.79
CA SER A 342 -17.93 17.09 6.82
C SER A 342 -18.18 15.65 7.23
N VAL A 343 -18.20 14.76 6.26
CA VAL A 343 -18.20 13.31 6.46
C VAL A 343 -16.91 12.71 5.93
N PHE A 344 -16.35 11.76 6.69
CA PHE A 344 -15.28 10.92 6.18
C PHE A 344 -15.81 10.09 5.01
N SER A 345 -15.16 10.21 3.87
CA SER A 345 -15.49 9.44 2.68
C SER A 345 -14.35 8.46 2.44
N PRO A 346 -14.50 7.19 2.81
CA PRO A 346 -13.65 6.16 2.21
C PRO A 346 -13.88 6.19 0.69
N THR A 347 -12.97 5.66 -0.07
CA THR A 347 -12.92 5.66 -1.55
C THR A 347 -14.14 5.06 -2.23
N ASP A 348 -15.32 5.47 -1.89
CA ASP A 348 -16.51 4.94 -2.50
C ASP A 348 -17.03 5.89 -3.57
N TRP A 349 -16.98 5.48 -4.83
CA TRP A 349 -17.61 6.17 -5.94
C TRP A 349 -19.09 6.46 -5.71
N ARG A 350 -19.73 5.75 -4.77
CA ARG A 350 -21.10 6.03 -4.32
C ARG A 350 -21.26 7.39 -3.67
N VAL A 351 -20.18 8.01 -3.18
CA VAL A 351 -20.23 9.38 -2.66
C VAL A 351 -20.54 10.38 -3.77
N VAL A 352 -20.06 10.14 -5.00
CA VAL A 352 -20.37 10.99 -6.16
C VAL A 352 -21.88 10.97 -6.45
N ASP A 353 -22.54 9.82 -6.26
CA ASP A 353 -23.99 9.70 -6.45
C ASP A 353 -24.80 10.49 -5.40
N ARG A 354 -24.18 10.85 -4.27
CA ARG A 354 -24.75 11.68 -3.23
C ARG A 354 -24.53 13.19 -3.45
N LEU A 355 -23.62 13.56 -4.36
CA LEU A 355 -23.37 14.96 -4.69
C LEU A 355 -24.62 15.59 -5.31
N GLY A 356 -25.04 16.73 -4.79
CA GLY A 356 -26.29 17.38 -5.16
C GLY A 356 -27.52 16.92 -4.37
N ARG A 357 -27.51 15.71 -3.78
CA ARG A 357 -28.58 15.21 -2.90
C ARG A 357 -28.28 15.53 -1.44
N ASP A 358 -27.22 14.92 -0.91
CA ASP A 358 -26.86 15.00 0.51
C ASP A 358 -25.58 15.81 0.73
N ILE A 359 -24.70 15.87 -0.27
CA ILE A 359 -23.40 16.52 -0.19
C ILE A 359 -23.35 17.64 -1.22
N ALA A 360 -22.78 18.78 -0.86
CA ALA A 360 -22.66 19.92 -1.76
C ALA A 360 -21.27 20.03 -2.39
N LEU A 361 -20.20 19.63 -1.67
CA LEU A 361 -18.81 19.74 -2.07
C LEU A 361 -18.09 18.39 -1.99
N TYR A 362 -17.28 18.06 -2.98
CA TYR A 362 -16.50 16.83 -2.99
C TYR A 362 -15.16 17.01 -3.73
N PRO A 363 -14.03 17.05 -3.04
CA PRO A 363 -12.72 17.07 -3.67
C PRO A 363 -12.46 15.77 -4.42
N LEU A 364 -12.31 15.84 -5.75
CA LEU A 364 -12.12 14.67 -6.61
C LEU A 364 -11.56 15.06 -7.98
N TRP A 365 -11.21 14.05 -8.77
CA TRP A 365 -10.84 14.23 -10.16
C TRP A 365 -11.99 14.75 -11.03
N GLY A 366 -11.69 15.72 -11.86
CA GLY A 366 -12.59 16.20 -12.89
C GLY A 366 -11.88 16.31 -14.24
N ASN A 367 -11.65 15.20 -14.92
CA ASN A 367 -10.96 15.22 -16.22
C ASN A 367 -11.65 16.07 -17.25
N ASP A 368 -12.87 15.83 -17.38
CA ASP A 368 -13.96 16.60 -17.90
C ASP A 368 -15.20 16.10 -17.14
N LEU A 369 -16.12 16.95 -16.91
CA LEU A 369 -17.33 16.62 -16.17
C LEU A 369 -18.18 15.52 -16.86
N THR A 370 -17.78 15.06 -18.04
CA THR A 370 -18.43 13.97 -18.79
C THR A 370 -18.32 12.63 -18.07
N ALA A 371 -17.30 12.43 -17.24
CA ALA A 371 -17.12 11.19 -16.47
C ALA A 371 -18.29 10.90 -15.50
N PHE A 372 -19.01 11.95 -15.11
CA PHE A 372 -20.12 11.89 -14.15
C PHE A 372 -21.50 11.94 -14.79
N GLN A 373 -21.58 12.01 -16.13
CA GLN A 373 -22.87 11.99 -16.82
C GLN A 373 -23.62 10.67 -16.52
N GLY A 374 -24.90 10.81 -16.17
CA GLY A 374 -25.76 9.70 -15.76
C GLY A 374 -25.72 9.35 -14.26
N ARG A 375 -24.76 9.91 -13.50
CA ARG A 375 -24.68 9.73 -12.03
C ARG A 375 -25.17 10.96 -11.25
N VAL A 376 -24.99 12.14 -11.81
CA VAL A 376 -25.38 13.42 -11.22
C VAL A 376 -26.39 14.11 -12.13
N ILE A 377 -27.21 15.00 -11.56
CA ILE A 377 -28.17 15.81 -12.32
C ILE A 377 -27.41 16.55 -13.44
N PRO A 378 -27.82 16.38 -14.71
CA PRO A 378 -27.18 17.08 -15.81
C PRO A 378 -27.11 18.59 -15.55
N ASN A 379 -25.96 19.21 -15.80
CA ASN A 379 -25.68 20.65 -15.59
C ASN A 379 -25.58 21.10 -14.12
N ASP A 380 -25.76 20.22 -13.13
CA ASP A 380 -25.65 20.62 -11.73
C ASP A 380 -24.21 20.58 -11.22
N LEU A 381 -23.34 19.82 -11.89
CA LEU A 381 -21.96 19.61 -11.45
C LEU A 381 -21.02 20.71 -11.97
N GLY A 382 -20.31 21.36 -11.07
CA GLY A 382 -19.20 22.28 -11.36
C GLY A 382 -17.90 21.84 -10.69
N MET A 383 -16.82 22.54 -11.00
CA MET A 383 -15.50 22.35 -10.40
C MET A 383 -14.86 23.68 -10.06
N MET A 384 -14.25 23.79 -8.89
CA MET A 384 -13.48 24.97 -8.46
C MET A 384 -12.09 24.56 -8.00
N PRO A 385 -11.10 25.46 -8.00
CA PRO A 385 -9.77 25.16 -7.50
C PRO A 385 -9.78 25.01 -5.97
N PHE A 386 -8.71 24.45 -5.43
CA PHE A 386 -8.46 24.50 -4.00
C PHE A 386 -8.07 25.91 -3.61
N PRO A 387 -8.79 26.56 -2.70
CA PRO A 387 -8.51 27.94 -2.30
C PRO A 387 -7.19 28.05 -1.55
N GLY A 388 -6.61 29.22 -1.52
CA GLY A 388 -5.42 29.51 -0.74
C GLY A 388 -5.62 29.27 0.76
N MET A 389 -4.55 29.04 1.51
CA MET A 389 -4.64 29.00 2.96
C MET A 389 -5.21 30.30 3.51
N THR A 390 -4.78 31.42 2.95
CA THR A 390 -5.34 32.76 3.16
C THR A 390 -5.63 33.41 1.80
N ALA A 391 -6.37 34.52 1.77
CA ALA A 391 -6.67 35.25 0.54
C ALA A 391 -5.42 35.76 -0.24
N ASN A 392 -4.25 35.82 0.42
CA ASN A 392 -3.00 36.21 -0.21
C ASN A 392 -2.27 35.06 -0.90
N HIS A 393 -2.69 33.83 -0.68
CA HIS A 393 -2.14 32.65 -1.32
C HIS A 393 -2.93 32.32 -2.58
N LYS A 394 -2.22 32.02 -3.67
CA LYS A 394 -2.87 31.60 -4.90
C LYS A 394 -3.63 30.29 -4.70
N PRO A 395 -4.83 30.19 -5.25
CA PRO A 395 -5.53 28.92 -5.32
C PRO A 395 -4.76 27.94 -6.23
N THR A 396 -4.92 26.66 -5.99
CA THR A 396 -4.24 25.61 -6.74
C THR A 396 -5.24 24.67 -7.41
N LEU A 397 -4.80 24.06 -8.49
CA LEU A 397 -5.47 22.92 -9.12
C LEU A 397 -4.41 21.87 -9.40
N GLN A 398 -4.62 20.65 -8.93
CA GLN A 398 -3.65 19.60 -9.21
C GLN A 398 -3.84 19.07 -10.63
N ASN A 399 -2.74 19.00 -11.37
CA ASN A 399 -2.67 18.30 -12.64
C ASN A 399 -2.04 16.92 -12.39
N SER A 400 -2.88 15.90 -12.22
CA SER A 400 -2.44 14.52 -12.04
C SER A 400 -2.12 13.90 -13.38
N ILE A 401 -0.85 13.62 -13.61
CA ILE A 401 -0.34 13.07 -14.87
C ILE A 401 0.00 11.60 -14.69
N VAL A 402 -0.54 10.77 -15.56
CA VAL A 402 -0.11 9.38 -15.69
C VAL A 402 1.03 9.33 -16.68
N TYR A 403 2.13 8.68 -16.31
CA TYR A 403 3.29 8.53 -17.16
C TYR A 403 3.30 7.14 -17.81
N THR A 404 3.75 7.09 -19.06
CA THR A 404 4.05 5.85 -19.76
C THR A 404 5.55 5.65 -19.75
N VAL A 405 5.97 4.49 -19.28
CA VAL A 405 7.37 4.10 -19.12
C VAL A 405 7.66 2.94 -20.06
N MET A 406 8.81 2.99 -20.73
CA MET A 406 9.33 1.87 -21.51
C MET A 406 10.02 0.88 -20.57
N GLY A 407 9.65 -0.39 -20.67
CA GLY A 407 10.21 -1.45 -19.82
C GLY A 407 11.63 -1.82 -20.21
N LYS A 408 12.47 -2.13 -19.23
CA LYS A 408 13.89 -2.48 -19.47
C LYS A 408 14.09 -3.69 -20.40
N ASP A 409 13.15 -4.64 -20.39
CA ASP A 409 13.26 -5.87 -21.17
C ASP A 409 13.20 -5.63 -22.69
N VAL A 410 12.77 -4.45 -23.13
CA VAL A 410 12.75 -4.04 -24.53
C VAL A 410 14.13 -4.17 -25.22
N VAL A 411 15.23 -4.04 -24.45
CA VAL A 411 16.62 -4.17 -24.96
C VAL A 411 16.89 -5.56 -25.52
N ARG A 412 16.32 -6.58 -24.92
CA ARG A 412 16.59 -8.00 -25.25
C ARG A 412 15.63 -8.56 -26.28
N ARG A 413 14.58 -7.80 -26.62
CA ARG A 413 13.50 -8.23 -27.50
C ARG A 413 13.73 -7.74 -28.95
N GLY A 414 13.00 -8.30 -29.88
CA GLY A 414 13.01 -7.87 -31.27
C GLY A 414 13.94 -8.67 -32.18
N GLY A 415 14.50 -9.80 -31.71
CA GLY A 415 15.30 -10.71 -32.55
C GLY A 415 16.75 -10.87 -32.10
N SER A 416 17.49 -11.70 -32.83
CA SER A 416 18.88 -12.09 -32.48
C SER A 416 19.91 -11.01 -32.85
N THR A 417 19.64 -10.18 -33.84
CA THR A 417 20.57 -9.13 -34.30
C THR A 417 20.29 -7.79 -33.63
N GLU A 418 21.33 -6.97 -33.43
CA GLU A 418 21.17 -5.64 -32.83
C GLU A 418 20.30 -4.74 -33.72
N GLU A 419 20.36 -4.91 -35.03
CA GLU A 419 19.53 -4.14 -35.96
C GLU A 419 18.06 -4.49 -35.84
N SER A 420 17.69 -5.77 -35.67
CA SER A 420 16.31 -6.17 -35.43
C SER A 420 15.79 -5.70 -34.06
N ARG A 421 16.62 -5.76 -33.01
CA ARG A 421 16.30 -5.20 -31.69
C ARG A 421 16.10 -3.69 -31.75
N LYS A 422 16.92 -2.97 -32.49
CA LYS A 422 16.77 -1.52 -32.69
C LYS A 422 15.47 -1.19 -33.42
N ARG A 423 15.12 -1.94 -34.49
CA ARG A 423 13.81 -1.78 -35.19
C ARG A 423 12.65 -2.01 -34.24
N PHE A 424 12.71 -3.05 -33.40
CA PHE A 424 11.69 -3.32 -32.38
C PHE A 424 11.58 -2.17 -31.37
N ARG A 425 12.71 -1.68 -30.81
CA ARG A 425 12.70 -0.53 -29.88
C ARG A 425 12.13 0.73 -30.54
N ASN A 426 12.46 0.99 -31.80
CA ASN A 426 11.90 2.12 -32.54
C ASN A 426 10.38 2.01 -32.72
N PHE A 427 9.85 0.82 -32.99
CA PHE A 427 8.42 0.59 -33.03
C PHE A 427 7.76 0.82 -31.67
N VAL A 428 8.35 0.31 -30.57
CA VAL A 428 7.86 0.54 -29.20
C VAL A 428 7.90 2.04 -28.85
N TRP A 429 8.93 2.75 -29.28
CA TRP A 429 9.01 4.22 -29.16
C TRP A 429 7.90 4.92 -29.95
N GLU A 430 7.65 4.54 -31.17
CA GLU A 430 6.55 5.11 -31.98
C GLU A 430 5.19 4.84 -31.34
N LEU A 431 4.97 3.62 -30.84
CA LEU A 431 3.76 3.29 -30.08
C LEU A 431 3.63 4.13 -28.82
N LEU A 432 4.74 4.35 -28.09
CA LEU A 432 4.79 5.21 -26.90
C LEU A 432 4.39 6.66 -27.25
N THR A 433 4.97 7.25 -28.27
CA THR A 433 4.68 8.64 -28.68
C THR A 433 3.26 8.80 -29.21
N ARG A 434 2.73 7.81 -29.96
CA ARG A 434 1.35 7.83 -30.47
C ARG A 434 0.32 7.64 -29.36
N THR A 435 0.64 6.89 -28.32
CA THR A 435 -0.27 6.68 -27.17
C THR A 435 -0.18 7.78 -26.14
N SER A 436 1.00 8.39 -25.99
CA SER A 436 1.29 9.43 -24.99
C SER A 436 1.25 10.84 -25.58
N GLY A 437 1.18 11.00 -26.87
CA GLY A 437 1.12 12.29 -27.57
C GLY A 437 -0.25 12.96 -27.51
N GLY A 438 -0.26 14.26 -27.82
CA GLY A 438 -1.48 15.09 -27.85
C GLY A 438 -2.53 14.61 -28.89
N GLU A 439 -2.08 13.93 -29.96
CA GLU A 439 -2.93 13.52 -31.07
C GLU A 439 -4.03 12.52 -30.66
N ALA A 440 -3.69 11.54 -29.84
CA ALA A 440 -4.66 10.58 -29.30
C ALA A 440 -5.77 11.28 -28.48
N ARG A 441 -5.37 12.28 -27.69
CA ARG A 441 -6.29 13.12 -26.92
C ARG A 441 -7.16 13.97 -27.84
N ASP A 442 -6.60 14.58 -28.86
CA ASP A 442 -7.33 15.42 -29.81
C ASP A 442 -8.43 14.62 -30.52
N GLN A 443 -8.14 13.41 -30.93
CA GLN A 443 -9.13 12.49 -31.48
C GLN A 443 -10.23 12.13 -30.47
N GLN A 444 -9.88 11.92 -29.21
CA GLN A 444 -10.86 11.67 -28.15
C GLN A 444 -11.79 12.86 -27.93
N ILE A 445 -11.24 14.08 -27.91
CA ILE A 445 -12.01 15.32 -27.79
C ILE A 445 -12.96 15.48 -28.99
N ARG A 446 -12.48 15.30 -30.24
CA ARG A 446 -13.31 15.36 -31.44
C ARG A 446 -14.49 14.37 -31.41
N ARG A 447 -14.25 13.15 -30.86
CA ARG A 447 -15.33 12.16 -30.66
C ARG A 447 -16.36 12.60 -29.65
N LYS A 448 -15.92 13.19 -28.52
CA LYS A 448 -16.82 13.71 -27.48
C LYS A 448 -17.64 14.90 -28.00
N VAL A 449 -17.04 15.77 -28.79
CA VAL A 449 -17.76 16.85 -29.49
C VAL A 449 -18.82 16.27 -30.43
N ALA A 450 -18.46 15.30 -31.24
CA ALA A 450 -19.41 14.61 -32.14
C ALA A 450 -20.54 13.87 -31.38
N ALA A 451 -20.29 13.48 -30.13
CA ALA A 451 -21.30 12.87 -29.26
C ALA A 451 -22.15 13.89 -28.48
N GLY A 452 -22.06 15.20 -28.77
CA GLY A 452 -22.81 16.27 -28.10
C GLY A 452 -22.35 16.58 -26.66
N GLN A 453 -21.12 16.21 -26.32
CA GLN A 453 -20.57 16.40 -24.98
C GLN A 453 -19.62 17.59 -24.87
N ALA A 454 -19.58 18.47 -25.87
CA ALA A 454 -18.62 19.56 -25.98
C ALA A 454 -18.61 20.49 -24.77
N ARG A 455 -19.77 20.85 -24.26
CA ARG A 455 -19.94 21.78 -23.12
C ARG A 455 -19.28 21.38 -21.81
N PHE A 456 -18.90 20.10 -21.68
CA PHE A 456 -18.23 19.55 -20.48
C PHE A 456 -16.73 19.39 -20.68
N LEU A 457 -16.23 19.69 -21.88
CA LEU A 457 -14.82 19.60 -22.20
C LEU A 457 -14.08 20.88 -21.81
N ASN A 458 -12.76 20.75 -21.67
CA ASN A 458 -11.92 21.90 -21.39
C ASN A 458 -12.03 22.97 -22.51
N PRO A 459 -12.45 24.20 -22.19
CA PRO A 459 -12.59 25.26 -23.17
C PRO A 459 -11.31 25.58 -23.94
N HIS A 460 -10.13 25.45 -23.30
CA HIS A 460 -8.84 25.64 -23.98
C HIS A 460 -8.60 24.58 -25.05
N ASP A 461 -8.89 23.30 -24.78
CA ASP A 461 -8.78 22.24 -25.77
C ASP A 461 -9.78 22.41 -26.92
N LEU A 462 -10.99 22.91 -26.63
CA LEU A 462 -11.98 23.22 -27.67
C LEU A 462 -11.48 24.33 -28.59
N ARG A 463 -10.98 25.46 -28.05
CA ARG A 463 -10.38 26.55 -28.84
C ARG A 463 -9.21 26.05 -29.68
N ARG A 464 -8.29 25.34 -29.10
CA ARG A 464 -7.11 24.76 -29.79
C ARG A 464 -7.47 23.86 -30.97
N LEU A 465 -8.61 23.19 -30.92
CA LEU A 465 -9.10 22.28 -31.95
C LEU A 465 -10.09 22.95 -32.94
N GLY A 466 -10.34 24.26 -32.79
CA GLY A 466 -11.24 25.01 -33.69
C GLY A 466 -12.73 24.81 -33.37
N PHE A 467 -13.07 24.46 -32.15
CA PHE A 467 -14.45 24.28 -31.66
C PHE A 467 -14.93 25.47 -30.84
N ASP A 468 -14.67 26.71 -31.29
CA ASP A 468 -14.93 27.94 -30.55
C ASP A 468 -16.43 28.13 -30.21
N ASP A 469 -17.32 27.71 -31.10
CA ASP A 469 -18.78 27.83 -30.88
C ASP A 469 -19.23 27.06 -29.62
N TYR A 470 -18.65 25.87 -29.40
CA TYR A 470 -18.97 25.06 -28.23
C TYR A 470 -18.41 25.61 -26.91
N VAL A 471 -17.41 26.50 -26.97
CA VAL A 471 -16.90 27.20 -25.77
C VAL A 471 -17.99 28.07 -25.16
N ARG A 472 -18.87 28.65 -25.98
CA ARG A 472 -19.99 29.48 -25.51
C ARG A 472 -21.06 28.67 -24.77
N GLU A 473 -21.17 27.39 -25.08
CA GLU A 473 -22.09 26.46 -24.42
C GLU A 473 -21.59 25.97 -23.06
N CYS A 474 -20.30 26.16 -22.76
CA CYS A 474 -19.73 25.80 -21.47
C CYS A 474 -20.36 26.63 -20.35
N PRO A 475 -20.64 26.02 -19.18
CA PRO A 475 -21.14 26.75 -18.02
C PRO A 475 -20.23 27.94 -17.66
N PRO A 476 -20.80 29.10 -17.27
CA PRO A 476 -20.02 30.31 -17.00
C PRO A 476 -18.93 30.13 -15.95
N ASP A 477 -19.25 29.45 -14.84
CA ASP A 477 -18.30 29.13 -13.77
C ASP A 477 -17.15 28.24 -14.25
N TYR A 478 -17.43 27.25 -15.10
CA TYR A 478 -16.42 26.38 -15.68
C TYR A 478 -15.52 27.11 -16.68
N ARG A 479 -16.10 27.99 -17.48
CA ARG A 479 -15.36 28.85 -18.39
C ARG A 479 -14.45 29.82 -17.64
N ARG A 480 -14.96 30.46 -16.59
CA ARG A 480 -14.19 31.36 -15.71
C ARG A 480 -13.02 30.67 -15.04
N LEU A 481 -13.20 29.41 -14.61
CA LEU A 481 -12.11 28.59 -14.05
C LEU A 481 -10.93 28.51 -15.02
N TRP A 482 -11.20 28.21 -16.29
CA TRP A 482 -10.14 28.09 -17.31
C TRP A 482 -9.50 29.43 -17.67
N GLU A 483 -10.28 30.49 -17.71
CA GLU A 483 -9.74 31.86 -17.90
C GLU A 483 -8.76 32.24 -16.79
N ARG A 484 -9.08 31.89 -15.56
CA ARG A 484 -8.19 32.11 -14.41
C ARG A 484 -6.91 31.26 -14.46
N ILE A 485 -7.02 30.01 -14.96
CA ILE A 485 -5.84 29.16 -15.18
C ILE A 485 -4.95 29.76 -16.27
N ASP A 486 -5.51 30.15 -17.40
CA ASP A 486 -4.78 30.74 -18.53
C ASP A 486 -4.17 32.11 -18.15
N GLY A 487 -4.85 32.86 -17.30
CA GLY A 487 -4.37 34.16 -16.73
C GLY A 487 -3.31 34.01 -15.64
N GLY A 488 -2.97 32.78 -15.21
CA GLY A 488 -1.99 32.55 -14.14
C GLY A 488 -2.47 32.93 -12.74
N GLU A 489 -3.78 33.08 -12.53
CA GLU A 489 -4.40 33.34 -11.22
C GLU A 489 -4.44 32.05 -10.38
N ILE A 490 -4.42 30.89 -11.00
CA ILE A 490 -4.47 29.57 -10.38
C ILE A 490 -3.17 28.82 -10.69
N ASP A 491 -2.49 28.33 -9.67
CA ASP A 491 -1.28 27.55 -9.85
C ASP A 491 -1.63 26.08 -10.14
N LEU A 492 -1.05 25.57 -11.24
CA LEU A 492 -1.14 24.14 -11.59
C LEU A 492 0.00 23.38 -10.87
N VAL A 493 -0.36 22.55 -9.90
CA VAL A 493 0.60 21.76 -9.15
C VAL A 493 0.58 20.30 -9.61
N LEU A 494 1.74 19.66 -9.67
CA LEU A 494 1.90 18.23 -9.93
C LEU A 494 2.00 17.48 -8.61
N GLU A 495 1.66 16.19 -8.61
CA GLU A 495 2.03 15.32 -7.49
C GLU A 495 3.55 15.39 -7.27
N PRO A 496 4.02 15.29 -6.01
CA PRO A 496 5.45 15.15 -5.74
C PRO A 496 6.05 14.01 -6.57
N PHE A 497 7.12 14.31 -7.31
CA PHE A 497 7.70 13.38 -8.27
C PHE A 497 9.02 12.74 -7.81
N MET A 498 9.29 12.80 -6.50
CA MET A 498 10.40 12.09 -5.90
C MET A 498 10.15 10.57 -5.94
N GLY A 499 11.18 9.82 -6.25
CA GLY A 499 11.14 8.36 -6.14
C GLY A 499 10.72 7.92 -4.74
N ARG A 500 9.81 6.96 -4.63
CA ARG A 500 9.15 6.49 -3.40
C ARG A 500 8.03 7.38 -2.86
N TRP A 501 7.66 8.50 -3.53
CA TRP A 501 6.52 9.32 -3.12
C TRP A 501 5.26 8.48 -2.88
N TYR A 502 4.97 7.55 -3.76
CA TYR A 502 3.76 6.76 -3.66
C TYR A 502 3.74 5.85 -2.40
N LEU A 503 4.91 5.43 -1.91
CA LEU A 503 5.03 4.69 -0.65
C LEU A 503 4.73 5.60 0.54
N PHE A 504 5.41 6.75 0.56
CA PHE A 504 5.21 7.76 1.59
C PHE A 504 3.75 8.22 1.67
N ARG A 505 3.13 8.49 0.53
CA ARG A 505 1.74 8.94 0.45
C ARG A 505 0.79 7.95 1.12
N GLY A 506 0.97 6.65 0.94
CA GLY A 506 0.14 5.63 1.57
C GLY A 506 0.25 5.62 3.11
N PHE A 507 1.40 5.97 3.67
CA PHE A 507 1.56 6.16 5.11
C PHE A 507 0.89 7.44 5.59
N TRP A 508 1.11 8.55 4.90
CA TRP A 508 0.47 9.83 5.23
C TRP A 508 -1.06 9.72 5.21
N GLU A 509 -1.61 9.05 4.20
CA GLU A 509 -3.04 8.78 4.09
C GLU A 509 -3.58 8.01 5.30
N ARG A 510 -2.93 6.92 5.69
CA ARG A 510 -3.41 6.05 6.79
C ARG A 510 -3.09 6.57 8.18
N GLU A 511 -1.85 7.01 8.39
CA GLU A 511 -1.35 7.31 9.73
C GLU A 511 -1.74 8.70 10.22
N VAL A 512 -2.12 9.60 9.33
CA VAL A 512 -2.51 10.96 9.67
C VAL A 512 -3.89 11.31 9.16
N LEU A 513 -4.08 11.36 7.84
CA LEU A 513 -5.32 11.90 7.25
C LEU A 513 -6.54 11.06 7.60
N GLU A 514 -6.45 9.74 7.48
CA GLU A 514 -7.55 8.85 7.81
C GLU A 514 -7.90 8.90 9.30
N LEU A 515 -6.90 8.87 10.19
CA LEU A 515 -7.14 8.93 11.63
C LEU A 515 -7.70 10.29 12.07
N THR A 516 -7.26 11.38 11.47
CA THR A 516 -7.82 12.72 11.71
C THR A 516 -9.32 12.79 11.36
N LEU A 517 -9.76 12.05 10.34
CA LEU A 517 -11.13 12.08 9.85
C LEU A 517 -12.05 11.03 10.49
N ARG A 518 -11.52 9.98 11.13
CA ARG A 518 -12.30 8.93 11.81
C ARG A 518 -12.85 9.40 13.17
N SER A 519 -13.73 8.61 13.76
CA SER A 519 -14.34 8.87 15.07
C SER A 519 -13.31 9.08 16.18
N ALA A 520 -12.19 8.36 16.13
CA ALA A 520 -11.07 8.55 17.06
C ALA A 520 -10.32 9.88 16.84
N GLY A 521 -10.51 10.54 15.71
CA GLY A 521 -9.78 11.75 15.34
C GLY A 521 -10.11 12.99 16.18
N LYS A 522 -11.22 12.99 16.92
CA LYS A 522 -11.58 14.11 17.81
C LYS A 522 -10.51 14.38 18.87
N ASP A 523 -9.98 13.30 19.46
CA ASP A 523 -8.95 13.34 20.49
C ASP A 523 -7.57 12.88 19.94
N PHE A 524 -7.44 12.77 18.61
CA PHE A 524 -6.23 12.29 17.97
C PHE A 524 -5.16 13.40 17.90
N ASP A 525 -3.98 13.11 18.46
CA ASP A 525 -2.81 13.99 18.41
C ASP A 525 -2.12 13.89 17.03
N TYR A 526 -2.67 14.59 16.05
CA TYR A 526 -2.14 14.61 14.68
C TYR A 526 -0.77 15.29 14.57
N GLU A 527 -0.42 16.20 15.48
CA GLU A 527 0.90 16.85 15.44
C GLU A 527 2.01 15.85 15.81
N THR A 528 1.78 15.07 16.87
CA THR A 528 2.70 13.98 17.22
C THR A 528 2.75 12.91 16.12
N ALA A 529 1.62 12.57 15.49
CA ALA A 529 1.58 11.64 14.38
C ALA A 529 2.40 12.14 13.17
N LEU A 530 2.27 13.41 12.79
CA LEU A 530 3.07 14.03 11.73
C LEU A 530 4.57 13.99 12.02
N ARG A 531 4.98 14.34 13.26
CA ARG A 531 6.40 14.28 13.68
C ARG A 531 6.95 12.86 13.67
N ASN A 532 6.15 11.89 14.09
CA ASN A 532 6.53 10.48 14.04
C ASN A 532 6.67 10.02 12.58
N LEU A 533 5.72 10.38 11.71
CA LEU A 533 5.77 10.07 10.28
C LEU A 533 7.00 10.72 9.61
N GLN A 534 7.33 11.97 9.96
CA GLN A 534 8.53 12.62 9.45
C GLN A 534 9.80 11.85 9.84
N ARG A 535 9.92 11.49 11.11
CA ARG A 535 11.05 10.71 11.61
C ARG A 535 11.17 9.36 10.90
N ASP A 536 10.05 8.67 10.72
CA ASP A 536 10.01 7.38 10.04
C ASP A 536 10.37 7.50 8.56
N ALA A 537 9.86 8.54 7.89
CA ALA A 537 10.18 8.83 6.50
C ALA A 537 11.67 9.15 6.32
N GLU A 538 12.25 9.92 7.23
CA GLU A 538 13.68 10.25 7.18
C GLU A 538 14.57 9.05 7.52
N SER A 539 14.13 8.16 8.40
CA SER A 539 14.96 7.03 8.86
C SER A 539 14.90 5.80 7.96
N GLY A 540 13.81 5.55 7.28
CA GLY A 540 13.63 4.26 6.62
C GLY A 540 12.84 4.24 5.32
N LEU A 541 11.84 5.10 5.17
CA LEU A 541 10.93 5.03 4.01
C LEU A 541 11.46 5.74 2.76
N MET A 542 12.02 6.93 2.96
CA MET A 542 12.35 7.85 1.88
C MET A 542 13.84 7.91 1.60
N PHE A 543 14.65 7.76 2.63
CA PHE A 543 16.09 8.00 2.55
C PHE A 543 16.86 6.81 3.12
N ASP A 544 17.84 6.34 2.36
CA ASP A 544 18.82 5.39 2.88
C ASP A 544 19.68 6.09 3.94
N ARG A 545 19.98 5.37 5.03
CA ARG A 545 20.90 5.87 6.05
C ARG A 545 22.25 6.19 5.43
N PRO A 546 22.92 7.25 5.89
CA PRO A 546 24.27 7.56 5.41
C PRO A 546 25.20 6.34 5.60
N GLN A 547 26.01 6.07 4.60
CA GLN A 547 26.92 4.92 4.63
C GLN A 547 27.91 5.01 5.80
N GLU A 548 28.29 6.23 6.19
CA GLU A 548 29.15 6.50 7.35
C GLU A 548 28.57 5.95 8.66
N GLU A 549 27.24 6.08 8.87
CA GLU A 549 26.57 5.53 10.03
C GLU A 549 26.62 3.99 10.04
N ILE A 550 26.44 3.36 8.89
CA ILE A 550 26.51 1.90 8.73
C ILE A 550 27.95 1.43 8.97
N ASP A 551 28.92 2.12 8.44
CA ASP A 551 30.35 1.78 8.56
C ASP A 551 30.81 1.80 10.03
N LYS A 552 30.26 2.70 10.85
CA LYS A 552 30.52 2.77 12.29
C LYS A 552 30.17 1.48 13.02
N TYR A 553 29.04 0.83 12.65
CA TYR A 553 28.57 -0.39 13.31
C TYR A 553 29.06 -1.67 12.66
N ARG A 554 29.68 -1.62 11.47
CA ARG A 554 30.17 -2.78 10.73
C ARG A 554 31.15 -3.67 11.52
N PRO A 555 32.12 -3.15 12.30
CA PRO A 555 33.00 -4.00 13.12
C PRO A 555 32.23 -4.81 14.18
N MET A 556 31.31 -4.15 14.90
CA MET A 556 30.47 -4.81 15.90
C MET A 556 29.59 -5.88 15.28
N ALA A 557 28.94 -5.59 14.15
CA ALA A 557 28.11 -6.55 13.42
C ALA A 557 28.90 -7.80 12.98
N ARG A 558 30.15 -7.64 12.53
CA ARG A 558 31.05 -8.77 12.17
C ARG A 558 31.36 -9.65 13.39
N VAL A 559 31.62 -9.05 14.54
CA VAL A 559 31.86 -9.83 15.77
C VAL A 559 30.62 -10.61 16.17
N VAL A 560 29.45 -9.98 16.21
CA VAL A 560 28.18 -10.64 16.55
C VAL A 560 27.87 -11.76 15.56
N ALA A 561 28.01 -11.51 14.26
CA ALA A 561 27.76 -12.53 13.22
C ALA A 561 28.75 -13.71 13.34
N SER A 562 30.02 -13.45 13.65
CA SER A 562 31.02 -14.50 13.86
C SER A 562 30.68 -15.36 15.08
N VAL A 563 30.26 -14.76 16.19
CA VAL A 563 29.82 -15.49 17.39
C VAL A 563 28.60 -16.37 17.07
N LEU A 564 27.59 -15.79 16.38
CA LEU A 564 26.40 -16.54 15.96
C LEU A 564 26.74 -17.69 15.01
N ALA A 565 27.63 -17.48 14.05
CA ALA A 565 28.09 -18.52 13.13
C ALA A 565 28.77 -19.68 13.86
N VAL A 566 29.62 -19.36 14.83
CA VAL A 566 30.28 -20.36 15.67
C VAL A 566 29.24 -21.14 16.50
N LEU A 567 28.28 -20.46 17.13
CA LEU A 567 27.20 -21.11 17.88
C LEU A 567 26.37 -22.06 17.00
N VAL A 568 25.98 -21.61 15.80
CA VAL A 568 25.26 -22.43 14.83
C VAL A 568 26.08 -23.63 14.41
N ALA A 569 27.38 -23.43 14.12
CA ALA A 569 28.28 -24.54 13.75
C ALA A 569 28.40 -25.56 14.89
N VAL A 570 28.55 -25.12 16.14
CA VAL A 570 28.58 -25.98 17.34
C VAL A 570 27.28 -26.74 17.48
N CYS A 571 26.13 -26.08 17.34
CA CYS A 571 24.81 -26.74 17.38
C CYS A 571 24.65 -27.79 16.28
N LEU A 572 25.08 -27.50 15.05
CA LEU A 572 25.02 -28.45 13.93
C LEU A 572 25.95 -29.66 14.20
N VAL A 573 27.16 -29.45 14.71
CA VAL A 573 28.08 -30.54 15.08
C VAL A 573 27.50 -31.40 16.19
N LEU A 574 26.92 -30.79 17.23
CA LEU A 574 26.28 -31.52 18.32
C LEU A 574 25.06 -32.32 17.82
N PHE A 575 24.25 -31.73 16.94
CA PHE A 575 23.11 -32.39 16.31
C PHE A 575 23.56 -33.58 15.45
N ALA A 576 24.53 -33.37 14.55
CA ALA A 576 25.10 -34.43 13.73
C ALA A 576 25.70 -35.57 14.58
N ARG A 577 26.45 -35.22 15.65
CA ARG A 577 26.97 -36.21 16.61
C ARG A 577 25.86 -36.99 17.31
N ASN A 578 24.76 -36.33 17.67
CA ASN A 578 23.60 -36.98 18.30
C ASN A 578 22.88 -37.93 17.32
N MET A 579 22.68 -37.48 16.05
CA MET A 579 22.14 -38.34 14.99
C MET A 579 23.02 -39.57 14.70
N LEU A 580 24.33 -39.38 14.62
CA LEU A 580 25.29 -40.46 14.33
C LEU A 580 25.40 -41.45 15.51
N ARG A 581 25.16 -40.99 16.75
CA ARG A 581 25.15 -41.85 17.94
C ARG A 581 23.88 -42.73 18.04
N LYS A 582 22.76 -42.24 17.58
CA LYS A 582 21.50 -43.00 17.48
C LYS A 582 21.49 -43.79 16.18
N ARG A 583 22.34 -44.87 16.11
CA ARG A 583 22.20 -45.82 15.00
C ARG A 583 20.83 -46.50 15.15
N PRO A 584 19.96 -46.45 14.14
CA PRO A 584 18.75 -47.21 14.17
C PRO A 584 19.13 -48.72 14.23
N SER A 585 18.70 -49.40 15.26
CA SER A 585 18.86 -50.85 15.42
C SER A 585 17.99 -51.67 14.49
N VAL A 586 17.28 -51.04 13.58
CA VAL A 586 16.47 -51.72 12.57
C VAL A 586 17.34 -51.93 11.34
N VAL A 587 17.96 -53.06 11.26
CA VAL A 587 18.38 -53.66 9.98
C VAL A 587 17.06 -54.01 9.28
N GLY A 588 16.61 -53.11 8.42
CA GLY A 588 15.38 -53.34 7.67
C GLY A 588 15.55 -54.54 6.76
N VAL A 589 14.47 -55.32 6.62
CA VAL A 589 14.33 -56.49 5.72
C VAL A 589 14.73 -56.14 4.26
N TYR A 590 14.91 -54.86 3.93
CA TYR A 590 15.36 -54.36 2.64
C TYR A 590 16.67 -53.57 2.81
N GLY A 591 17.75 -54.26 3.16
CA GLY A 591 19.11 -53.66 3.12
C GLY A 591 19.52 -53.40 1.67
N GLY A 592 19.22 -52.21 1.14
CA GLY A 592 19.57 -51.84 -0.22
C GLY A 592 19.32 -50.38 -0.54
N TYR A 593 19.68 -49.99 -1.75
CA TYR A 593 19.50 -48.62 -2.27
C TYR A 593 18.04 -48.26 -2.61
N LEU A 594 17.12 -49.24 -2.63
CA LEU A 594 15.73 -49.05 -3.03
C LEU A 594 14.97 -47.98 -2.22
N PRO A 595 15.07 -47.90 -0.88
CA PRO A 595 14.44 -46.82 -0.11
C PRO A 595 14.95 -45.43 -0.52
N TRP A 596 16.24 -45.30 -0.83
CA TRP A 596 16.85 -44.07 -1.28
C TRP A 596 16.37 -43.67 -2.69
N VAL A 597 16.24 -44.64 -3.59
CA VAL A 597 15.69 -44.42 -4.95
C VAL A 597 14.24 -43.94 -4.84
N LEU A 598 13.41 -44.53 -3.98
CA LEU A 598 12.02 -44.16 -3.76
C LEU A 598 11.88 -42.78 -3.12
N LEU A 599 12.84 -42.35 -2.27
CA LEU A 599 12.85 -41.01 -1.66
C LEU A 599 13.43 -39.93 -2.58
N THR A 600 14.22 -40.30 -3.60
CA THR A 600 14.89 -39.36 -4.48
C THR A 600 13.96 -38.34 -5.11
N PRO A 601 12.78 -38.67 -5.67
CA PRO A 601 11.86 -37.67 -6.21
C PRO A 601 11.39 -36.66 -5.17
N ALA A 602 11.06 -37.11 -3.96
CA ALA A 602 10.65 -36.25 -2.87
C ALA A 602 11.79 -35.30 -2.43
N VAL A 603 13.02 -35.83 -2.31
CA VAL A 603 14.21 -35.04 -1.95
C VAL A 603 14.51 -33.99 -3.01
N ILE A 604 14.42 -34.35 -4.31
CA ILE A 604 14.60 -33.40 -5.41
C ILE A 604 13.54 -32.31 -5.35
N LEU A 605 12.26 -32.65 -5.19
CA LEU A 605 11.16 -31.68 -5.12
C LEU A 605 11.35 -30.72 -3.92
N ILE A 606 11.61 -31.26 -2.74
CA ILE A 606 11.85 -30.46 -1.53
C ILE A 606 13.11 -29.59 -1.71
N GLY A 607 14.20 -30.16 -2.25
CA GLY A 607 15.43 -29.42 -2.52
C GLY A 607 15.19 -28.25 -3.47
N THR A 608 14.48 -28.48 -4.57
CA THR A 608 14.25 -27.48 -5.61
C THR A 608 13.21 -26.43 -5.21
N TRP A 609 12.10 -26.82 -4.59
CA TRP A 609 10.98 -25.93 -4.33
C TRP A 609 10.96 -25.30 -2.93
N SER A 610 11.68 -25.89 -1.95
CA SER A 610 11.75 -25.38 -0.58
C SER A 610 13.14 -24.85 -0.26
N TYR A 611 14.20 -25.66 -0.41
CA TYR A 611 15.54 -25.27 0.02
C TYR A 611 16.24 -24.30 -0.93
N TYR A 612 16.10 -24.47 -2.24
CA TYR A 612 16.73 -23.55 -3.19
C TYR A 612 16.19 -22.10 -3.06
N PRO A 613 14.85 -21.84 -3.02
CA PRO A 613 14.34 -20.50 -2.77
C PRO A 613 14.75 -19.92 -1.41
N LEU A 614 14.78 -20.77 -0.36
CA LEU A 614 15.23 -20.37 0.97
C LEU A 614 16.70 -19.89 0.95
N LEU A 615 17.59 -20.68 0.35
CA LEU A 615 19.01 -20.29 0.21
C LEU A 615 19.17 -19.03 -0.63
N ARG A 616 18.45 -18.93 -1.74
CA ARG A 616 18.48 -17.73 -2.60
C ARG A 616 17.95 -16.50 -1.87
N GLY A 617 16.85 -16.61 -1.13
CA GLY A 617 16.31 -15.54 -0.28
C GLY A 617 17.30 -15.12 0.81
N THR A 618 17.94 -16.10 1.47
CA THR A 618 18.98 -15.80 2.47
C THR A 618 20.15 -15.05 1.86
N LEU A 619 20.60 -15.40 0.65
CA LEU A 619 21.66 -14.67 -0.04
C LEU A 619 21.27 -13.22 -0.37
N MET A 620 19.99 -12.96 -0.68
CA MET A 620 19.49 -11.59 -0.92
C MET A 620 19.67 -10.69 0.31
N ALA A 621 19.63 -11.24 1.52
CA ALA A 621 19.86 -10.46 2.75
C ALA A 621 21.28 -9.86 2.82
N PHE A 622 22.24 -10.47 2.14
CA PHE A 622 23.65 -10.03 2.08
C PHE A 622 23.96 -9.21 0.81
N GLN A 623 22.98 -8.96 -0.03
CA GLN A 623 23.12 -8.23 -1.29
C GLN A 623 22.29 -6.96 -1.25
N ASN A 624 22.66 -5.93 -2.00
CA ASN A 624 21.75 -4.85 -2.36
C ASN A 624 20.96 -5.28 -3.61
N TYR A 625 19.97 -6.14 -3.37
CA TYR A 625 19.19 -6.75 -4.43
C TYR A 625 18.15 -5.78 -4.99
N GLN A 626 18.23 -5.51 -6.28
CA GLN A 626 17.24 -4.74 -7.03
C GLN A 626 16.58 -5.67 -8.04
N VAL A 627 15.25 -5.58 -8.13
CA VAL A 627 14.47 -6.37 -9.09
C VAL A 627 14.86 -5.96 -10.50
N GLY A 628 15.70 -6.71 -11.15
CA GLY A 628 16.15 -6.42 -12.51
C GLY A 628 17.37 -5.54 -12.65
N GLY A 629 18.03 -5.23 -11.55
CA GLY A 629 19.32 -4.55 -11.51
C GLY A 629 20.48 -5.46 -11.08
N ALA A 630 21.64 -4.88 -10.87
CA ALA A 630 22.77 -5.55 -10.24
C ALA A 630 22.43 -5.89 -8.78
N ALA A 631 22.95 -7.01 -8.29
CA ALA A 631 22.79 -7.41 -6.89
C ALA A 631 24.19 -7.47 -6.20
N PRO A 632 24.86 -6.31 -5.99
CA PRO A 632 26.15 -6.29 -5.37
C PRO A 632 26.10 -6.82 -3.94
N PHE A 633 27.17 -7.53 -3.56
CA PHE A 633 27.30 -8.06 -2.20
C PHE A 633 27.66 -6.93 -1.23
N VAL A 634 26.84 -6.73 -0.20
CA VAL A 634 27.01 -5.67 0.82
C VAL A 634 27.29 -6.24 2.23
N GLY A 635 27.41 -7.55 2.35
CA GLY A 635 27.69 -8.21 3.62
C GLY A 635 26.56 -8.00 4.64
N LEU A 636 26.89 -7.46 5.82
CA LEU A 636 25.93 -7.29 6.93
C LEU A 636 25.21 -5.95 6.94
N ASP A 637 25.39 -5.09 5.95
CA ASP A 637 24.84 -3.73 5.96
C ASP A 637 23.30 -3.71 6.09
N ASN A 638 22.60 -4.63 5.43
CA ASN A 638 21.16 -4.73 5.53
C ASN A 638 20.69 -5.09 6.95
N PHE A 639 21.42 -5.97 7.64
CA PHE A 639 21.13 -6.31 9.03
C PHE A 639 21.38 -5.13 9.96
N ILE A 640 22.46 -4.36 9.73
CA ILE A 640 22.76 -3.14 10.48
C ILE A 640 21.62 -2.14 10.30
N ARG A 641 21.13 -1.94 9.06
CA ARG A 641 20.00 -1.06 8.75
C ARG A 641 18.75 -1.48 9.52
N VAL A 642 18.44 -2.78 9.58
CA VAL A 642 17.30 -3.31 10.34
C VAL A 642 17.45 -3.04 11.85
N PHE A 643 18.60 -3.33 12.43
CA PHE A 643 18.83 -3.11 13.88
C PHE A 643 18.90 -1.62 14.26
N LEU A 644 19.27 -0.73 13.36
CA LEU A 644 19.22 0.70 13.57
C LEU A 644 17.83 1.31 13.35
N ASP A 645 16.88 0.57 12.79
CA ASP A 645 15.52 1.03 12.57
C ASP A 645 14.71 0.98 13.89
N PRO A 646 14.26 2.11 14.43
CA PRO A 646 13.41 2.13 15.63
C PRO A 646 12.14 1.29 15.47
N ASN A 647 11.60 1.22 14.28
CA ASN A 647 10.40 0.45 13.97
C ASN A 647 10.60 -1.05 14.18
N PHE A 648 11.83 -1.56 13.99
CA PHE A 648 12.14 -2.98 14.23
C PHE A 648 11.75 -3.41 15.64
N TYR A 649 12.13 -2.62 16.64
CA TYR A 649 11.84 -2.92 18.04
C TYR A 649 10.35 -2.81 18.36
N HIS A 650 9.67 -1.85 17.73
CA HIS A 650 8.22 -1.76 17.83
C HIS A 650 7.53 -2.98 17.22
N TYR A 651 7.92 -3.41 16.01
CA TYR A 651 7.40 -4.61 15.36
C TYR A 651 7.69 -5.88 16.17
N LEU A 652 8.87 -5.96 16.77
CA LEU A 652 9.23 -7.09 17.64
C LEU A 652 8.33 -7.13 18.89
N THR A 653 8.15 -6.03 19.58
CA THR A 653 7.29 -5.96 20.77
C THR A 653 5.83 -6.21 20.44
N THR A 654 5.34 -5.69 19.32
CA THR A 654 3.98 -5.95 18.82
C THR A 654 3.80 -7.42 18.43
N THR A 655 4.80 -8.05 17.81
CA THR A 655 4.79 -9.49 17.54
C THR A 655 4.71 -10.30 18.81
N LEU A 656 5.49 -9.96 19.83
CA LEU A 656 5.47 -10.66 21.12
C LEU A 656 4.12 -10.49 21.83
N LYS A 657 3.53 -9.30 21.81
CA LYS A 657 2.17 -9.06 22.34
C LYS A 657 1.13 -9.90 21.58
N PHE A 658 1.18 -9.91 20.26
CA PHE A 658 0.29 -10.69 19.41
C PHE A 658 0.42 -12.19 19.71
N VAL A 659 1.64 -12.71 19.78
CA VAL A 659 1.91 -14.12 20.08
C VAL A 659 1.40 -14.47 21.49
N PHE A 660 1.69 -13.63 22.49
CA PHE A 660 1.24 -13.86 23.87
C PHE A 660 -0.29 -13.97 23.96
N TRP A 661 -1.03 -12.98 23.44
CA TRP A 661 -2.49 -12.97 23.48
C TRP A 661 -3.10 -14.08 22.62
N SER A 662 -2.55 -14.32 21.43
CA SER A 662 -3.00 -15.39 20.55
C SER A 662 -2.80 -16.75 21.21
N MET A 663 -1.63 -17.01 21.79
CA MET A 663 -1.35 -18.28 22.47
C MET A 663 -2.29 -18.46 23.67
N LEU A 664 -2.45 -17.42 24.49
CA LEU A 664 -3.32 -17.50 25.65
C LEU A 664 -4.76 -17.87 25.25
N LEU A 665 -5.32 -17.15 24.29
CA LEU A 665 -6.71 -17.36 23.88
C LEU A 665 -6.89 -18.64 23.04
N SER A 666 -6.04 -18.87 22.04
CA SER A 666 -6.14 -20.06 21.17
C SER A 666 -5.84 -21.37 21.89
N PHE A 667 -5.17 -21.29 23.05
CA PHE A 667 -4.80 -22.46 23.81
C PHE A 667 -5.87 -22.85 24.84
N LEU A 668 -6.34 -21.87 25.60
CA LEU A 668 -7.35 -22.10 26.63
C LEU A 668 -8.72 -22.45 26.05
N THR A 669 -9.15 -21.76 25.00
CA THR A 669 -10.51 -21.90 24.45
C THR A 669 -10.82 -23.33 23.96
N PRO A 670 -9.94 -24.02 23.19
CA PRO A 670 -10.19 -25.41 22.77
C PRO A 670 -10.22 -26.40 23.95
N ILE A 671 -9.39 -26.19 24.98
CA ILE A 671 -9.37 -27.05 26.16
C ILE A 671 -10.69 -26.89 26.91
N ILE A 672 -11.12 -25.68 27.21
CA ILE A 672 -12.39 -25.38 27.86
C ILE A 672 -13.56 -25.99 27.06
N LEU A 673 -13.56 -25.79 25.75
CA LEU A 673 -14.60 -26.33 24.87
C LEU A 673 -14.60 -27.88 24.89
N ALA A 674 -13.44 -28.51 24.91
CA ALA A 674 -13.34 -29.97 24.98
C ALA A 674 -13.97 -30.52 26.27
N PHE A 675 -13.71 -29.88 27.43
CA PHE A 675 -14.38 -30.21 28.70
C PHE A 675 -15.89 -29.96 28.64
N MET A 676 -16.34 -28.83 28.16
CA MET A 676 -17.77 -28.53 28.02
C MET A 676 -18.48 -29.55 27.11
N LEU A 677 -17.85 -29.97 26.01
CA LEU A 677 -18.40 -31.00 25.12
C LEU A 677 -18.41 -32.40 25.74
N THR A 678 -17.61 -32.64 26.74
CA THR A 678 -17.58 -33.95 27.46
C THR A 678 -18.65 -33.96 28.54
N GLU A 679 -18.74 -32.87 29.35
CA GLU A 679 -19.56 -32.85 30.58
C GLU A 679 -20.98 -32.31 30.37
N ALA A 680 -21.26 -31.54 29.29
CA ALA A 680 -22.55 -30.92 29.04
C ALA A 680 -23.27 -31.51 27.82
N PRO A 681 -23.91 -32.69 27.92
CA PRO A 681 -24.50 -33.39 26.77
C PRO A 681 -25.66 -32.61 26.12
N TRP A 682 -26.39 -31.77 26.84
CA TRP A 682 -27.50 -30.97 26.35
C TRP A 682 -27.05 -29.83 25.39
N ALA A 683 -25.88 -29.25 25.62
CA ALA A 683 -25.35 -28.16 24.78
C ALA A 683 -24.43 -28.65 23.65
N LYS A 684 -24.12 -29.97 23.59
CA LYS A 684 -23.11 -30.55 22.72
C LYS A 684 -23.35 -30.29 21.23
N MET A 685 -24.60 -30.42 20.78
CA MET A 685 -24.97 -30.19 19.39
C MET A 685 -24.79 -28.71 19.03
N PHE A 686 -25.27 -27.81 19.87
CA PHE A 686 -25.20 -26.38 19.69
C PHE A 686 -23.74 -25.86 19.67
N LEU A 687 -22.95 -26.25 20.65
CA LEU A 687 -21.53 -25.85 20.74
C LEU A 687 -20.74 -26.42 19.56
N ARG A 688 -20.95 -27.68 19.17
CA ARG A 688 -20.31 -28.22 17.96
C ARG A 688 -20.66 -27.40 16.73
N THR A 689 -21.91 -27.10 16.50
CA THR A 689 -22.34 -26.35 15.32
C THR A 689 -21.66 -24.99 15.26
N ILE A 690 -21.66 -24.21 16.34
CA ILE A 690 -21.06 -22.87 16.38
C ILE A 690 -19.56 -22.89 16.13
N PHE A 691 -18.84 -23.83 16.78
CA PHE A 691 -17.36 -23.84 16.69
C PHE A 691 -16.82 -24.66 15.50
N PHE A 692 -17.65 -25.46 14.83
CA PHE A 692 -17.26 -26.16 13.61
C PHE A 692 -17.65 -25.42 12.33
N LEU A 693 -18.68 -24.58 12.38
CA LEU A 693 -19.13 -23.80 11.22
C LEU A 693 -18.00 -22.97 10.56
N PRO A 694 -17.13 -22.28 11.32
CA PRO A 694 -16.04 -21.50 10.73
C PRO A 694 -15.04 -22.32 9.92
N GLN A 695 -14.86 -23.58 10.28
CA GLN A 695 -13.90 -24.50 9.62
C GLN A 695 -14.35 -24.93 8.22
N ILE A 696 -15.65 -24.92 7.97
CA ILE A 696 -16.23 -25.26 6.65
C ILE A 696 -16.19 -24.01 5.74
N THR A 697 -16.05 -22.82 6.35
CA THR A 697 -16.06 -21.55 5.67
C THR A 697 -14.63 -21.10 5.35
N SER A 698 -14.42 -20.44 4.21
CA SER A 698 -13.12 -19.84 3.91
C SER A 698 -12.67 -18.86 5.00
N GLY A 699 -11.43 -18.95 5.45
CA GLY A 699 -10.86 -18.04 6.45
C GLY A 699 -10.95 -16.56 6.05
N LEU A 700 -10.91 -16.26 4.76
CA LEU A 700 -11.15 -14.91 4.24
C LEU A 700 -12.57 -14.43 4.56
N VAL A 701 -13.57 -15.27 4.27
CA VAL A 701 -14.99 -14.92 4.53
C VAL A 701 -15.23 -14.72 6.03
N VAL A 702 -14.68 -15.62 6.87
CA VAL A 702 -14.75 -15.47 8.33
C VAL A 702 -14.16 -14.15 8.77
N THR A 703 -12.98 -13.79 8.30
CA THR A 703 -12.31 -12.55 8.71
C THR A 703 -13.08 -11.30 8.25
N LEU A 704 -13.64 -11.31 7.01
CA LEU A 704 -14.45 -10.21 6.51
C LEU A 704 -15.78 -10.08 7.27
N MET A 705 -16.40 -11.19 7.65
CA MET A 705 -17.61 -11.16 8.50
C MET A 705 -17.30 -10.48 9.86
N TRP A 706 -16.17 -10.81 10.49
CA TRP A 706 -15.75 -10.16 11.72
C TRP A 706 -15.46 -8.67 11.52
N LYS A 707 -14.94 -8.27 10.36
CA LYS A 707 -14.69 -6.87 10.02
C LYS A 707 -15.99 -6.06 10.03
N GLU A 708 -17.06 -6.60 9.42
CA GLU A 708 -18.39 -6.00 9.45
C GLU A 708 -18.97 -5.96 10.88
N MET A 709 -18.76 -7.02 11.67
CA MET A 709 -19.20 -7.04 13.06
C MET A 709 -18.50 -5.97 13.92
N PHE A 710 -17.22 -5.65 13.64
CA PHE A 710 -16.44 -4.64 14.33
C PHE A 710 -16.65 -3.22 13.79
N GLU A 711 -17.64 -2.99 12.95
CA GLU A 711 -17.91 -1.64 12.45
C GLU A 711 -18.12 -0.64 13.59
N GLY A 712 -17.40 0.52 13.52
CA GLY A 712 -17.34 1.53 14.59
C GLY A 712 -18.60 2.40 14.77
N THR A 713 -19.63 2.19 13.94
CA THR A 713 -20.90 2.94 14.03
C THR A 713 -21.80 2.40 15.14
N ALA A 714 -22.78 3.20 15.56
CA ALA A 714 -23.80 2.76 16.53
C ALA A 714 -24.60 1.55 16.02
N ASP A 715 -24.73 1.39 14.70
CA ASP A 715 -25.41 0.28 14.05
C ASP A 715 -24.54 -0.97 13.89
N GLY A 716 -23.24 -0.87 14.15
CA GLY A 716 -22.31 -2.00 14.13
C GLY A 716 -22.79 -3.12 15.04
N THR A 717 -22.71 -4.38 14.59
CA THR A 717 -23.29 -5.53 15.30
C THR A 717 -22.79 -5.65 16.74
N ILE A 718 -21.49 -5.53 16.96
CA ILE A 718 -20.89 -5.64 18.30
C ILE A 718 -21.28 -4.43 19.15
N ASN A 719 -21.24 -3.20 18.60
CA ASN A 719 -21.67 -2.01 19.30
C ASN A 719 -23.15 -2.12 19.74
N ARG A 720 -24.02 -2.62 18.88
CA ARG A 720 -25.44 -2.84 19.21
C ARG A 720 -25.62 -3.88 20.33
N ILE A 721 -24.90 -5.00 20.27
CA ILE A 721 -24.94 -6.03 21.34
C ILE A 721 -24.48 -5.43 22.67
N PHE A 722 -23.33 -4.74 22.66
CA PHE A 722 -22.76 -4.16 23.89
C PHE A 722 -23.60 -3.02 24.43
N THR A 723 -24.19 -2.19 23.58
CA THR A 723 -25.12 -1.13 24.01
C THR A 723 -26.39 -1.73 24.63
N THR A 724 -26.92 -2.82 24.08
CA THR A 724 -28.10 -3.50 24.64
C THR A 724 -27.76 -4.16 25.98
N LEU A 725 -26.63 -4.79 26.13
CA LEU A 725 -26.23 -5.52 27.34
C LEU A 725 -25.67 -4.61 28.45
N PHE A 726 -24.91 -3.60 28.08
CA PHE A 726 -24.11 -2.78 28.98
C PHE A 726 -24.40 -1.26 28.85
N GLY A 727 -25.39 -0.84 28.05
CA GLY A 727 -25.78 0.57 27.94
C GLY A 727 -26.20 1.18 29.29
N TRP A 728 -26.82 0.39 30.17
CA TRP A 728 -27.12 0.78 31.53
C TRP A 728 -25.90 1.06 32.42
N LEU A 729 -24.69 0.55 32.05
CA LEU A 729 -23.39 0.86 32.67
C LEU A 729 -22.66 2.04 32.00
N GLY A 730 -23.32 2.73 31.04
CA GLY A 730 -22.72 3.87 30.31
C GLY A 730 -21.85 3.48 29.11
N PHE A 731 -21.98 2.26 28.56
CA PHE A 731 -21.27 1.88 27.36
C PHE A 731 -21.68 2.78 26.17
N GLN A 732 -20.67 3.34 25.50
CA GLN A 732 -20.85 4.12 24.27
C GLN A 732 -20.30 3.32 23.08
N PRO A 733 -20.92 3.39 21.89
CA PRO A 733 -20.40 2.79 20.68
C PRO A 733 -18.95 3.27 20.41
N MET A 734 -18.06 2.34 20.07
CA MET A 734 -16.65 2.64 19.82
C MET A 734 -16.18 2.05 18.50
N ASP A 735 -15.12 2.63 17.95
CA ASP A 735 -14.41 2.05 16.80
C ASP A 735 -13.43 0.98 17.30
N TRP A 736 -13.84 -0.29 17.17
CA TRP A 736 -13.10 -1.45 17.66
C TRP A 736 -11.73 -1.63 16.97
N LEU A 737 -11.68 -1.40 15.65
CA LEU A 737 -10.47 -1.58 14.83
C LEU A 737 -9.61 -0.32 14.78
N GLY A 738 -10.19 0.86 14.97
CA GLY A 738 -9.47 2.12 15.03
C GLY A 738 -8.95 2.49 16.43
N ASN A 739 -9.34 1.76 17.46
CA ASN A 739 -8.91 2.03 18.83
C ASN A 739 -7.67 1.18 19.20
N PRO A 740 -6.51 1.81 19.54
CA PRO A 740 -5.29 1.11 19.93
C PRO A 740 -5.46 0.11 21.09
N ALA A 741 -6.39 0.36 22.01
CA ALA A 741 -6.61 -0.50 23.17
C ALA A 741 -7.33 -1.82 22.82
N THR A 742 -8.17 -1.84 21.81
CA THR A 742 -9.02 -3.00 21.46
C THR A 742 -8.54 -3.76 20.24
N VAL A 743 -7.84 -3.09 19.33
CA VAL A 743 -7.49 -3.64 18.01
C VAL A 743 -6.74 -4.96 18.09
N MET A 744 -5.81 -5.12 19.04
CA MET A 744 -5.02 -6.34 19.16
C MET A 744 -5.89 -7.57 19.43
N ILE A 745 -6.89 -7.46 20.30
CA ILE A 745 -7.85 -8.53 20.58
C ILE A 745 -8.76 -8.77 19.37
N CYS A 746 -9.19 -7.70 18.71
CA CYS A 746 -10.05 -7.81 17.53
C CYS A 746 -9.41 -8.58 16.37
N VAL A 747 -8.09 -8.42 16.14
CA VAL A 747 -7.40 -9.18 15.08
C VAL A 747 -7.15 -10.63 15.45
N ILE A 748 -7.17 -10.99 16.74
CA ILE A 748 -6.94 -12.35 17.24
C ILE A 748 -8.24 -13.18 17.26
N LEU A 749 -9.37 -12.58 17.65
CA LEU A 749 -10.64 -13.27 17.87
C LEU A 749 -11.12 -14.14 16.68
N PRO A 750 -11.07 -13.66 15.41
CA PRO A 750 -11.47 -14.50 14.27
C PRO A 750 -10.70 -15.81 14.17
N GLY A 751 -9.37 -15.74 14.39
CA GLY A 751 -8.49 -16.92 14.36
C GLY A 751 -8.74 -17.87 15.51
N VAL A 752 -8.98 -17.36 16.71
CA VAL A 752 -9.35 -18.17 17.90
C VAL A 752 -10.65 -18.92 17.65
N TRP A 753 -11.68 -18.22 17.20
CA TRP A 753 -12.98 -18.81 16.91
C TRP A 753 -12.88 -19.91 15.83
N ALA A 754 -12.20 -19.62 14.71
CA ALA A 754 -12.04 -20.56 13.62
C ALA A 754 -11.20 -21.80 14.00
N GLY A 755 -10.14 -21.63 14.81
CA GLY A 755 -9.25 -22.73 15.21
C GLY A 755 -9.76 -23.61 16.36
N THR A 756 -10.69 -23.11 17.16
CA THR A 756 -11.15 -23.77 18.41
C THR A 756 -11.82 -25.13 18.14
N GLY A 757 -12.62 -25.24 17.08
CA GLY A 757 -13.43 -26.43 16.78
C GLY A 757 -12.59 -27.69 16.63
N ILE A 758 -11.67 -27.72 15.67
CA ILE A 758 -10.82 -28.92 15.40
C ILE A 758 -9.94 -29.23 16.60
N THR A 759 -9.28 -28.26 17.17
CA THR A 759 -8.36 -28.46 18.30
C THR A 759 -9.11 -29.04 19.50
N SER A 760 -10.34 -28.61 19.76
CA SER A 760 -11.18 -29.18 20.84
C SER A 760 -11.56 -30.64 20.61
N MET A 761 -11.79 -31.07 19.35
CA MET A 761 -12.06 -32.47 19.06
C MET A 761 -10.86 -33.37 19.39
N ILE A 762 -9.67 -32.91 19.06
CA ILE A 762 -8.44 -33.65 19.35
C ILE A 762 -8.31 -33.88 20.87
N TYR A 763 -8.53 -32.82 21.66
CA TYR A 763 -8.52 -32.91 23.12
C TYR A 763 -9.68 -33.75 23.66
N GLN A 764 -10.88 -33.65 23.10
CA GLN A 764 -12.03 -34.48 23.48
C GLN A 764 -11.76 -35.97 23.24
N ALA A 765 -11.13 -36.32 22.10
CA ALA A 765 -10.75 -37.70 21.82
C ALA A 765 -9.74 -38.24 22.86
N ALA A 766 -8.77 -37.40 23.25
CA ALA A 766 -7.80 -37.77 24.29
C ALA A 766 -8.46 -37.87 25.68
N LEU A 767 -9.38 -36.97 26.02
CA LEU A 767 -10.13 -37.04 27.30
C LEU A 767 -10.97 -38.33 27.41
N LYS A 768 -11.54 -38.79 26.29
CA LYS A 768 -12.32 -40.03 26.27
C LYS A 768 -11.47 -41.31 26.38
N SER A 769 -10.16 -41.22 26.20
CA SER A 769 -9.26 -42.37 26.42
C SER A 769 -8.86 -42.55 27.89
N VAL A 770 -9.27 -41.62 28.78
CA VAL A 770 -9.04 -41.76 30.23
C VAL A 770 -10.03 -42.83 30.78
N PRO A 771 -9.53 -43.88 31.48
CA PRO A 771 -10.42 -44.88 32.09
C PRO A 771 -11.39 -44.25 33.08
N ASP A 772 -12.67 -44.68 33.01
CA ASP A 772 -13.73 -44.15 33.90
C ASP A 772 -13.42 -44.49 35.38
N ASP A 773 -12.74 -45.60 35.65
CA ASP A 773 -12.33 -46.02 37.00
C ASP A 773 -11.53 -44.94 37.76
N LEU A 774 -10.74 -44.10 37.04
CA LEU A 774 -10.01 -43.00 37.65
C LEU A 774 -10.92 -41.87 38.11
N TYR A 775 -12.01 -41.64 37.40
CA TYR A 775 -13.00 -40.67 37.78
C TYR A 775 -13.89 -41.16 38.94
N GLU A 776 -14.24 -42.47 38.93
CA GLU A 776 -14.98 -43.13 40.01
C GLU A 776 -14.17 -43.14 41.31
N ALA A 777 -12.86 -43.49 41.24
CA ALA A 777 -11.97 -43.40 42.40
C ALA A 777 -11.89 -41.98 42.98
N ALA A 778 -11.80 -40.95 42.12
CA ALA A 778 -11.78 -39.57 42.56
C ALA A 778 -13.12 -39.15 43.21
N ASP A 779 -14.27 -39.74 42.75
CA ASP A 779 -15.56 -39.50 43.38
C ASP A 779 -15.64 -40.08 44.76
N ILE A 780 -15.09 -41.29 44.96
CA ILE A 780 -15.03 -41.95 46.27
C ILE A 780 -14.14 -41.12 47.25
N ASP A 781 -13.05 -40.55 46.72
CA ASP A 781 -12.15 -39.68 47.51
C ASP A 781 -12.73 -38.26 47.73
N GLY A 782 -13.94 -37.98 47.28
CA GLY A 782 -14.61 -36.69 47.44
C GLY A 782 -14.07 -35.58 46.51
N GLY A 783 -13.42 -35.98 45.43
CA GLY A 783 -12.84 -35.03 44.47
C GLY A 783 -13.87 -34.35 43.62
N GLY A 784 -14.06 -33.05 43.78
CA GLY A 784 -14.90 -32.22 42.92
C GLY A 784 -14.36 -32.09 41.50
N MET A 785 -15.19 -31.55 40.58
CA MET A 785 -14.91 -31.40 39.15
C MET A 785 -13.52 -30.74 38.87
N PHE A 786 -13.17 -29.70 39.58
CA PHE A 786 -11.89 -29.01 39.42
C PHE A 786 -10.69 -29.89 39.79
N MET A 787 -10.86 -30.74 40.79
CA MET A 787 -9.82 -31.67 41.23
C MET A 787 -9.59 -32.80 40.17
N LYS A 788 -10.68 -33.33 39.59
CA LYS A 788 -10.64 -34.30 38.49
C LYS A 788 -9.96 -33.71 37.25
N ILE A 789 -10.29 -32.44 36.89
CA ILE A 789 -9.65 -31.74 35.76
C ILE A 789 -8.15 -31.58 36.01
N ARG A 790 -7.75 -31.12 37.18
CA ARG A 790 -6.36 -30.78 37.50
C ARG A 790 -5.46 -32.02 37.66
N HIS A 791 -5.97 -33.12 38.25
CA HIS A 791 -5.15 -34.26 38.63
C HIS A 791 -5.29 -35.47 37.71
N ILE A 792 -6.40 -35.59 36.98
CA ILE A 792 -6.65 -36.73 36.05
C ILE A 792 -6.62 -36.26 34.60
N ALA A 793 -7.56 -35.39 34.22
CA ALA A 793 -7.77 -35.04 32.82
C ALA A 793 -6.61 -34.26 32.22
N LEU A 794 -6.20 -33.16 32.85
CA LEU A 794 -5.14 -32.28 32.37
C LEU A 794 -3.79 -32.99 32.24
N PRO A 795 -3.32 -33.77 33.25
CA PRO A 795 -2.07 -34.54 33.08
C PRO A 795 -2.11 -35.53 31.94
N THR A 796 -3.25 -36.18 31.72
CA THR A 796 -3.41 -37.19 30.65
C THR A 796 -3.28 -36.55 29.26
N ILE A 797 -3.89 -35.37 29.05
CA ILE A 797 -3.81 -34.66 27.75
C ILE A 797 -2.55 -33.78 27.61
N MET A 798 -1.77 -33.60 28.68
CA MET A 798 -0.62 -32.70 28.69
C MET A 798 0.40 -32.97 27.58
N PRO A 799 0.76 -34.20 27.23
CA PRO A 799 1.67 -34.49 26.15
C PRO A 799 1.15 -33.95 24.79
N LEU A 800 -0.15 -34.11 24.54
CA LEU A 800 -0.79 -33.62 23.33
C LEU A 800 -0.88 -32.10 23.31
N VAL A 801 -1.17 -31.53 24.48
CA VAL A 801 -1.17 -30.08 24.70
C VAL A 801 0.20 -29.48 24.38
N LEU A 802 1.29 -30.09 24.85
CA LEU A 802 2.66 -29.61 24.60
C LEU A 802 3.08 -29.74 23.13
N ILE A 803 2.67 -30.81 22.43
CA ILE A 803 2.96 -30.94 20.99
C ILE A 803 2.23 -29.86 20.19
N ASN A 804 0.94 -29.65 20.49
CA ASN A 804 0.16 -28.60 19.83
C ASN A 804 0.70 -27.18 20.14
N LEU A 805 1.25 -26.95 21.34
CA LEU A 805 1.86 -25.68 21.74
C LEU A 805 3.02 -25.29 20.82
N VAL A 806 3.88 -26.24 20.49
CA VAL A 806 5.03 -25.99 19.57
C VAL A 806 4.56 -25.56 18.21
N GLY A 807 3.62 -26.32 17.63
CA GLY A 807 3.06 -26.01 16.31
C GLY A 807 2.32 -24.67 16.26
N ALA A 808 1.49 -24.40 17.28
CA ALA A 808 0.74 -23.16 17.40
C ALA A 808 1.66 -21.94 17.56
N PHE A 809 2.74 -22.06 18.32
CA PHE A 809 3.71 -20.99 18.52
C PHE A 809 4.35 -20.59 17.18
N ILE A 810 4.89 -21.55 16.42
CA ILE A 810 5.50 -21.28 15.12
C ILE A 810 4.48 -20.65 14.16
N ALA A 811 3.27 -21.20 14.08
CA ALA A 811 2.21 -20.70 13.22
C ALA A 811 1.79 -19.28 13.60
N THR A 812 1.70 -18.96 14.89
CA THR A 812 1.32 -17.63 15.37
C THR A 812 2.39 -16.58 15.05
N PHE A 813 3.68 -16.92 15.22
CA PHE A 813 4.77 -16.00 14.86
C PHE A 813 4.80 -15.66 13.36
N GLN A 814 4.36 -16.55 12.51
CA GLN A 814 4.25 -16.35 11.06
C GLN A 814 2.89 -15.77 10.66
N GLY A 815 1.93 -15.73 11.60
CA GLY A 815 0.56 -15.31 11.34
C GLY A 815 0.45 -13.82 11.07
N MET A 816 -0.07 -13.45 9.89
CA MET A 816 -0.36 -12.05 9.56
C MET A 816 -1.71 -11.88 8.84
N ALA A 817 -2.38 -12.98 8.47
CA ALA A 817 -3.55 -12.91 7.57
C ALA A 817 -4.71 -12.08 8.15
N SER A 818 -5.05 -12.26 9.42
CA SER A 818 -6.10 -11.46 10.07
C SER A 818 -5.72 -9.98 10.19
N ILE A 819 -4.46 -9.70 10.53
CA ILE A 819 -3.93 -8.33 10.59
C ILE A 819 -4.00 -7.67 9.21
N PHE A 820 -3.57 -8.40 8.17
CA PHE A 820 -3.60 -7.94 6.79
C PHE A 820 -5.00 -7.55 6.32
N LEU A 821 -6.01 -8.36 6.64
CA LEU A 821 -7.39 -8.16 6.19
C LEU A 821 -8.16 -7.13 7.03
N LEU A 822 -7.93 -7.08 8.34
CA LEU A 822 -8.70 -6.24 9.24
C LEU A 822 -8.13 -4.84 9.37
N THR A 823 -6.81 -4.70 9.55
CA THR A 823 -6.17 -3.45 9.97
C THR A 823 -5.01 -3.01 9.10
N PHE A 824 -4.44 -3.91 8.31
CA PHE A 824 -3.22 -3.68 7.53
C PHE A 824 -2.05 -3.12 8.37
N GLY A 825 -1.99 -3.49 9.67
CA GLY A 825 -0.96 -3.04 10.61
C GLY A 825 -1.34 -1.85 11.48
N GLY A 826 -2.48 -1.18 11.19
CA GLY A 826 -2.97 -0.02 11.96
C GLY A 826 -3.79 -0.40 13.22
N PRO A 827 -4.30 0.60 13.95
CA PRO A 827 -3.98 2.02 13.87
C PRO A 827 -2.57 2.30 14.39
N GLY A 828 -1.89 3.33 13.89
CA GLY A 828 -0.59 3.78 14.42
C GLY A 828 0.49 2.70 14.55
N LYS A 829 0.46 1.65 13.73
CA LYS A 829 1.32 0.44 13.77
C LYS A 829 1.07 -0.50 14.97
N GLU A 830 -0.03 -0.34 15.73
CA GLU A 830 -0.32 -1.17 16.91
C GLU A 830 -0.53 -2.66 16.61
N THR A 831 -0.82 -3.01 15.37
CA THR A 831 -0.90 -4.39 14.92
C THR A 831 0.18 -4.78 13.89
N MET A 832 1.20 -3.94 13.71
CA MET A 832 2.29 -4.20 12.77
C MET A 832 3.27 -5.24 13.34
N VAL A 833 3.02 -6.51 13.05
CA VAL A 833 3.92 -7.61 13.40
C VAL A 833 5.07 -7.75 12.39
N ILE A 834 6.18 -8.41 12.78
CA ILE A 834 7.34 -8.61 11.88
C ILE A 834 6.94 -9.30 10.59
N GLY A 835 6.04 -10.29 10.61
CA GLY A 835 5.53 -10.94 9.39
C GLY A 835 4.90 -9.96 8.41
N MET A 836 4.11 -9.01 8.91
CA MET A 836 3.52 -7.95 8.11
C MET A 836 4.57 -6.96 7.59
N ALA A 837 5.57 -6.63 8.42
CA ALA A 837 6.68 -5.77 8.02
C ALA A 837 7.52 -6.41 6.89
N ILE A 838 7.81 -7.72 6.97
CA ILE A 838 8.49 -8.48 5.90
C ILE A 838 7.70 -8.38 4.59
N TRP A 839 6.39 -8.63 4.66
CA TRP A 839 5.52 -8.54 3.49
C TRP A 839 5.51 -7.12 2.90
N GLN A 840 5.39 -6.11 3.74
CA GLN A 840 5.36 -4.71 3.32
C GLN A 840 6.69 -4.29 2.68
N GLU A 841 7.83 -4.65 3.27
CA GLU A 841 9.15 -4.38 2.71
C GLU A 841 9.36 -5.07 1.36
N ALA A 842 8.91 -6.32 1.22
CA ALA A 842 9.07 -7.08 -0.01
C ALA A 842 8.15 -6.58 -1.12
N TYR A 843 6.84 -6.44 -0.85
CA TYR A 843 5.83 -6.29 -1.90
C TYR A 843 5.29 -4.87 -2.06
N VAL A 844 5.35 -4.05 -1.01
CA VAL A 844 4.96 -2.65 -1.08
C VAL A 844 6.18 -1.78 -1.35
N ASN A 845 7.24 -1.96 -0.54
CA ASN A 845 8.45 -1.15 -0.63
C ASN A 845 9.46 -1.66 -1.67
N LEU A 846 9.27 -2.89 -2.19
CA LEU A 846 10.16 -3.58 -3.13
C LEU A 846 11.63 -3.64 -2.65
N ARG A 847 11.83 -3.65 -1.33
CA ARG A 847 13.14 -3.76 -0.68
C ARG A 847 13.41 -5.19 -0.23
N PHE A 848 13.58 -6.08 -1.19
CA PHE A 848 13.75 -7.53 -0.93
C PHE A 848 14.93 -7.83 0.00
N SER A 849 16.02 -7.07 -0.10
CA SER A 849 17.20 -7.24 0.77
C SER A 849 16.86 -6.99 2.24
N ILE A 850 16.12 -5.94 2.53
CA ILE A 850 15.67 -5.61 3.90
C ILE A 850 14.64 -6.64 4.38
N ALA A 851 13.65 -6.96 3.54
CA ALA A 851 12.63 -7.96 3.86
C ALA A 851 13.25 -9.32 4.21
N THR A 852 14.22 -9.78 3.42
CA THR A 852 14.93 -11.06 3.69
C THR A 852 15.82 -10.97 4.92
N SER A 853 16.38 -9.79 5.25
CA SER A 853 17.12 -9.59 6.50
C SER A 853 16.21 -9.71 7.72
N TYR A 854 14.99 -9.11 7.70
CA TYR A 854 13.96 -9.32 8.72
C TYR A 854 13.60 -10.81 8.84
N ALA A 855 13.39 -11.49 7.70
CA ALA A 855 13.05 -12.91 7.67
C ALA A 855 14.17 -13.80 8.25
N CYS A 856 15.44 -13.50 7.97
CA CYS A 856 16.59 -14.22 8.54
C CYS A 856 16.67 -14.03 10.06
N ILE A 857 16.48 -12.81 10.58
CA ILE A 857 16.46 -12.52 12.02
C ILE A 857 15.34 -13.32 12.69
N LEU A 858 14.12 -13.24 12.15
CA LEU A 858 12.95 -13.96 12.68
C LEU A 858 13.16 -15.47 12.62
N GLY A 859 13.64 -16.00 11.49
CA GLY A 859 13.92 -17.42 11.28
C GLY A 859 14.94 -17.96 12.29
N THR A 860 16.01 -17.21 12.53
CA THR A 860 17.03 -17.57 13.53
C THR A 860 16.44 -17.62 14.95
N ALA A 861 15.61 -16.64 15.31
CA ALA A 861 14.92 -16.62 16.60
C ALA A 861 13.97 -17.81 16.77
N LEU A 862 13.21 -18.14 15.72
CA LEU A 862 12.28 -19.30 15.73
C LEU A 862 13.03 -20.63 15.83
N ILE A 863 14.15 -20.81 15.13
CA ILE A 863 14.98 -22.02 15.22
C ILE A 863 15.51 -22.19 16.65
N ALA A 864 16.05 -21.12 17.25
CA ALA A 864 16.54 -21.15 18.65
C ALA A 864 15.43 -21.51 19.63
N PHE A 865 14.25 -20.92 19.49
CA PHE A 865 13.10 -21.22 20.33
C PHE A 865 12.58 -22.64 20.15
N THR A 866 12.47 -23.12 18.91
CA THR A 866 12.06 -24.51 18.62
C THR A 866 13.02 -25.51 19.24
N TYR A 867 14.32 -25.24 19.18
CA TYR A 867 15.33 -26.10 19.81
C TYR A 867 15.14 -26.14 21.34
N LEU A 868 14.87 -25.01 21.96
CA LEU A 868 14.59 -24.91 23.39
C LEU A 868 13.33 -25.70 23.77
N GLN A 869 12.24 -25.54 23.01
CA GLN A 869 11.00 -26.30 23.22
C GLN A 869 11.18 -27.79 23.08
N LEU A 870 11.92 -28.25 22.05
CA LEU A 870 12.19 -29.67 21.85
C LEU A 870 13.03 -30.25 23.00
N ASN A 871 13.97 -29.48 23.55
CA ASN A 871 14.75 -29.92 24.72
C ASN A 871 13.88 -30.05 25.97
N ILE A 872 12.90 -29.17 26.17
CA ILE A 872 11.94 -29.25 27.26
C ILE A 872 11.04 -30.49 27.08
N LEU A 873 10.50 -30.67 25.87
CA LEU A 873 9.68 -31.85 25.53
C LEU A 873 10.40 -33.17 25.77
N ASN A 874 11.67 -33.27 25.41
CA ASN A 874 12.48 -34.45 25.62
C ASN A 874 12.73 -34.79 27.12
N ARG A 875 12.51 -33.84 28.02
CA ARG A 875 12.62 -34.03 29.48
C ARG A 875 11.30 -34.40 30.11
N VAL A 876 10.20 -34.27 29.40
CA VAL A 876 8.89 -34.72 29.87
C VAL A 876 8.83 -36.23 29.61
N ASP A 877 8.95 -37.03 30.65
CA ASP A 877 8.75 -38.47 30.60
C ASP A 877 7.32 -38.75 30.15
N PHE A 878 7.17 -39.12 28.89
CA PHE A 878 5.91 -39.73 28.43
C PHE A 878 5.78 -41.05 29.17
N ARG A 879 5.07 -41.11 30.29
CA ARG A 879 4.66 -42.36 30.90
C ARG A 879 3.84 -43.08 29.84
N ARG A 880 4.46 -44.02 29.14
CA ARG A 880 3.72 -45.07 28.44
C ARG A 880 2.80 -45.67 29.47
N ALA A 881 1.50 -45.62 29.24
CA ALA A 881 0.58 -46.55 29.81
C ALA A 881 0.98 -47.89 29.16
N GLU A 882 2.02 -48.53 29.70
CA GLU A 882 2.29 -49.93 29.46
C GLU A 882 1.13 -50.66 30.14
N GLY A 883 0.30 -51.25 29.29
CA GLY A 883 -0.92 -51.91 29.63
C GLY A 883 -0.75 -52.99 30.68
N VAL A 884 -1.78 -53.11 31.45
CA VAL A 884 -2.22 -54.36 32.02
C VAL A 884 -2.85 -55.18 30.94
#